data_7bf7146822c6e5d26f2b416c3ee9897f
#
_entry.id   7bf7146822c6e5d26f2b416c3ee9897f
#
_cell.length_a   1.000
_cell.length_b   1.000
_cell.length_c   1.000
_cell.angle_alpha   90.00
_cell.angle_beta   90.00
_cell.angle_gamma   90.00
#
_symmetry.space_group_name_H-M   'P 1'
#
loop_
_entity.id
_entity.type
_entity.pdbx_description
1 polymer ?
#
loop_
_entity_poly.entity_id
_entity_poly.type
_entity_poly.pdbx_seq_one_letter_code
_entity_poly.pdbx_strand_id
1 'polypeptide(L)'
;MEKGIVIQGARQNNLKNINLTLPRNKLIVFSGLSGSGKSSLAFDTIYAEGQRKYVESLSAYARQFLGQMNKPDIDKIEGLSPAISIDQKSTSHNPRSTVGTVTEIHDYLRMLYAHASRAFCPHCGKPIERQTTDQIVDALIDLGDRTKLMILGPVAVSQKGTHKKLLEELRKEGYVRVRADDVLYSLSDEIVLEKNKKHTIEVVIDRIIIKEGIAKRLTDSVEAALKLGDGMMIAAVVDGNDHIFSSHFACPNCGISLPKPVPRIFSFNNPFGACPACMGLGSSLEADFNRIIPNREISFRLGAIKPFPYNRDTWLYRQLDAFLEGYKLTMDCCYNDLPEKAKVEFQQGGADLLAFSYTNMEGETKEYHRAFEGIIPMTKRRYEEAWTDKMKETLSNFLIEKPCPVCHGARLRPESLAFRVGNKNIAEISDMAVSDLLPFFDNLDLMEKEKIIAEQILHEIHNRLTFLINVGLDYLTLSRTATTLSGGEAQRIRLATQIGSGLVGVLYILDEPSIGLHQRDNDKLLDTLKGMRDLGNTLIVVEHDEDTIRAADWIVDIGPGAGEQGGRVVAEGTLEQVEAVKDSLTGQYLKGSRYIPLPPKRRTGNGMSLIIKGASEHNLKHIDVRIPLGAFSVVTGESGSGKSTLINEILYQGLSNIKNRTSYGNAAFEAIEGAEYVDKIVNIDQQPIGRTPRSNAATYTSLFSDIRELFSQTSEAKMRGYKPGRFSFNVKGGRCEACHGDGIIKIEMQFLSDVYVPCEVCHGARYNRETLEVRYKGKNISDVLNMTVDEAIPFFENHDKILRKLRTLQEVGLGYIHLGQPATTMSGGEAQRVKLATELMRRDTGDTLYILDEPTTGLHSEDIRKLLVILQKLVDQGNTVVVIEHNLDVVKVADYIIDLGPEGGDKGGEVVAFGTPEEICKVKHSYTGQYLKPVIERTRKLMKEHHGNN
;
A
#
# COMPACT_ATOMS: atom_id res chain seq x y z
N MET A 1 46.82 -2.16 -1.32
CA MET A 1 45.67 -2.37 -2.23
C MET A 1 44.51 -2.87 -1.39
N GLU A 2 43.47 -2.10 -1.26
CA GLU A 2 42.25 -2.56 -0.65
C GLU A 2 41.73 -3.76 -1.46
N LYS A 3 41.57 -4.92 -0.78
CA LYS A 3 41.07 -6.13 -1.44
C LYS A 3 39.61 -5.90 -1.83
N GLY A 4 39.33 -5.80 -3.14
CA GLY A 4 37.96 -5.72 -3.69
C GLY A 4 37.12 -6.95 -3.31
N ILE A 5 35.83 -6.94 -3.71
CA ILE A 5 34.96 -8.13 -3.66
C ILE A 5 35.30 -8.97 -4.89
N VAL A 6 35.87 -10.17 -4.68
CA VAL A 6 36.29 -11.08 -5.76
C VAL A 6 35.26 -12.20 -5.90
N ILE A 7 34.65 -12.30 -7.06
CA ILE A 7 33.63 -13.27 -7.45
C ILE A 7 34.26 -14.24 -8.45
N GLN A 8 34.16 -15.54 -8.22
CA GLN A 8 34.68 -16.58 -9.09
C GLN A 8 33.63 -17.63 -9.39
N GLY A 9 33.41 -17.90 -10.67
CA GLY A 9 32.56 -19.00 -11.12
C GLY A 9 31.06 -18.84 -10.83
N ALA A 10 30.49 -17.65 -10.93
CA ALA A 10 29.04 -17.47 -10.71
C ALA A 10 28.23 -18.04 -11.89
N ARG A 11 27.32 -19.00 -11.57
CA ARG A 11 26.52 -19.77 -12.53
C ARG A 11 25.04 -19.79 -12.16
N GLN A 12 24.62 -18.98 -11.18
CA GLN A 12 23.22 -18.96 -10.72
C GLN A 12 22.28 -18.51 -11.86
N ASN A 13 21.16 -19.21 -12.03
CA ASN A 13 20.17 -18.97 -13.08
C ASN A 13 20.78 -18.97 -14.51
N ASN A 14 20.76 -17.82 -15.21
CA ASN A 14 21.32 -17.69 -16.56
C ASN A 14 22.79 -17.24 -16.60
N LEU A 15 23.47 -17.07 -15.46
CA LEU A 15 24.85 -16.64 -15.42
C LEU A 15 25.80 -17.68 -16.02
N LYS A 16 26.78 -17.23 -16.83
CA LYS A 16 27.71 -18.08 -17.57
C LYS A 16 29.13 -18.02 -17.01
N ASN A 17 29.32 -18.57 -15.80
CA ASN A 17 30.63 -18.69 -15.14
C ASN A 17 31.35 -17.32 -15.01
N ILE A 18 30.64 -16.34 -14.41
CA ILE A 18 31.15 -14.97 -14.27
C ILE A 18 32.28 -14.93 -13.26
N ASN A 19 33.41 -14.29 -13.67
CA ASN A 19 34.53 -13.91 -12.81
C ASN A 19 34.61 -12.37 -12.83
N LEU A 20 34.58 -11.73 -11.65
CA LEU A 20 34.45 -10.29 -11.52
C LEU A 20 35.13 -9.80 -10.22
N THR A 21 35.79 -8.65 -10.29
CA THR A 21 36.38 -7.98 -9.13
C THR A 21 35.78 -6.59 -8.96
N LEU A 22 34.97 -6.39 -7.90
CA LEU A 22 34.31 -5.13 -7.62
C LEU A 22 35.11 -4.30 -6.60
N PRO A 23 35.28 -2.99 -6.82
CA PRO A 23 35.91 -2.12 -5.85
C PRO A 23 35.05 -1.94 -4.59
N ARG A 24 35.66 -1.75 -3.41
CA ARG A 24 34.96 -1.41 -2.17
C ARG A 24 34.76 0.09 -2.02
N ASN A 25 33.81 0.49 -1.17
CA ASN A 25 33.52 1.89 -0.83
C ASN A 25 33.21 2.72 -2.07
N LYS A 26 32.47 2.13 -3.01
CA LYS A 26 32.09 2.69 -4.29
C LYS A 26 30.61 2.51 -4.57
N LEU A 27 30.05 3.41 -5.37
CA LEU A 27 28.74 3.27 -6.01
C LEU A 27 28.93 2.46 -7.30
N ILE A 28 28.46 1.22 -7.30
CA ILE A 28 28.60 0.26 -8.40
C ILE A 28 27.22 0.08 -9.02
N VAL A 29 27.09 0.28 -10.33
CA VAL A 29 25.84 0.08 -11.05
C VAL A 29 25.92 -1.15 -11.95
N PHE A 30 24.95 -2.07 -11.79
CA PHE A 30 24.73 -3.19 -12.69
C PHE A 30 23.68 -2.82 -13.73
N SER A 31 24.09 -2.71 -14.98
CA SER A 31 23.25 -2.36 -16.12
C SER A 31 23.14 -3.51 -17.14
N GLY A 32 22.31 -3.35 -18.17
CA GLY A 32 22.08 -4.32 -19.25
C GLY A 32 20.61 -4.57 -19.53
N LEU A 33 20.29 -5.35 -20.55
CA LEU A 33 18.91 -5.64 -20.96
C LEU A 33 18.08 -6.32 -19.86
N SER A 34 16.75 -6.17 -19.91
CA SER A 34 15.86 -6.94 -19.04
C SER A 34 16.08 -8.45 -19.27
N GLY A 35 16.20 -9.22 -18.15
CA GLY A 35 16.48 -10.65 -18.21
C GLY A 35 17.93 -11.01 -18.54
N SER A 36 18.88 -10.07 -18.58
CA SER A 36 20.30 -10.35 -18.87
C SER A 36 21.05 -11.04 -17.72
N GLY A 37 20.50 -11.06 -16.49
CA GLY A 37 21.13 -11.70 -15.32
C GLY A 37 21.61 -10.75 -14.23
N LYS A 38 21.29 -9.44 -14.31
CA LYS A 38 21.66 -8.44 -13.33
C LYS A 38 21.23 -8.81 -11.90
N SER A 39 19.92 -9.05 -11.72
CA SER A 39 19.37 -9.41 -10.42
C SER A 39 19.86 -10.77 -9.96
N SER A 40 20.11 -11.74 -10.87
CA SER A 40 20.73 -13.03 -10.55
C SER A 40 22.14 -12.87 -9.97
N LEU A 41 22.95 -11.93 -10.49
CA LEU A 41 24.26 -11.66 -9.94
C LEU A 41 24.18 -10.89 -8.62
N ALA A 42 23.37 -9.83 -8.55
CA ALA A 42 23.27 -8.95 -7.39
C ALA A 42 22.59 -9.64 -6.19
N PHE A 43 21.39 -10.19 -6.39
CA PHE A 43 20.56 -10.73 -5.31
C PHE A 43 20.72 -12.23 -5.12
N ASP A 44 20.57 -13.03 -6.18
CA ASP A 44 20.60 -14.49 -6.06
C ASP A 44 22.03 -15.05 -5.84
N THR A 45 23.07 -14.22 -6.10
CA THR A 45 24.47 -14.63 -5.93
C THR A 45 25.17 -13.83 -4.82
N ILE A 46 25.39 -12.54 -4.98
CA ILE A 46 26.20 -11.72 -4.04
C ILE A 46 25.50 -11.57 -2.70
N TYR A 47 24.23 -11.13 -2.70
CA TYR A 47 23.45 -10.96 -1.48
C TYR A 47 23.20 -12.30 -0.78
N ALA A 48 22.77 -13.32 -1.52
CA ALA A 48 22.48 -14.64 -0.98
C ALA A 48 23.70 -15.25 -0.28
N GLU A 49 24.89 -15.15 -0.89
CA GLU A 49 26.13 -15.65 -0.27
C GLU A 49 26.56 -14.80 0.93
N GLY A 50 26.40 -13.46 0.85
CA GLY A 50 26.67 -12.55 1.97
C GLY A 50 25.81 -12.87 3.19
N GLN A 51 24.51 -13.06 2.97
CA GLN A 51 23.54 -13.41 4.00
C GLN A 51 23.81 -14.82 4.56
N ARG A 52 24.10 -15.80 3.68
CA ARG A 52 24.46 -17.16 4.11
C ARG A 52 25.67 -17.17 5.05
N LYS A 53 26.76 -16.46 4.70
CA LYS A 53 27.95 -16.33 5.55
C LYS A 53 27.65 -15.64 6.87
N TYR A 54 26.80 -14.62 6.86
CA TYR A 54 26.36 -13.94 8.08
C TYR A 54 25.60 -14.90 9.00
N VAL A 55 24.60 -15.63 8.47
CA VAL A 55 23.82 -16.62 9.23
C VAL A 55 24.71 -17.74 9.76
N GLU A 56 25.70 -18.22 9.00
CA GLU A 56 26.66 -19.22 9.45
C GLU A 56 27.55 -18.74 10.62
N SER A 57 27.77 -17.43 10.72
CA SER A 57 28.52 -16.84 11.83
C SER A 57 27.74 -16.77 13.15
N LEU A 58 26.41 -16.92 13.11
CA LEU A 58 25.54 -16.88 14.27
C LEU A 58 25.58 -18.16 15.08
N SER A 59 25.10 -18.10 16.33
CA SER A 59 25.00 -19.27 17.22
C SER A 59 24.10 -20.37 16.63
N ALA A 60 24.33 -21.63 17.01
CA ALA A 60 23.53 -22.77 16.56
C ALA A 60 22.03 -22.58 16.86
N TYR A 61 21.70 -21.94 17.99
CA TYR A 61 20.34 -21.62 18.38
C TYR A 61 19.68 -20.61 17.41
N ALA A 62 20.38 -19.51 17.08
CA ALA A 62 19.86 -18.52 16.12
C ALA A 62 19.67 -19.11 14.72
N ARG A 63 20.57 -20.02 14.29
CA ARG A 63 20.44 -20.71 13.00
C ARG A 63 19.21 -21.61 12.87
N GLN A 64 18.73 -22.19 13.99
CA GLN A 64 17.49 -22.99 13.97
C GLN A 64 16.25 -22.17 13.63
N PHE A 65 16.22 -20.89 13.98
CA PHE A 65 15.10 -19.99 13.66
C PHE A 65 15.18 -19.39 12.25
N LEU A 66 16.39 -19.20 11.72
CA LEU A 66 16.61 -18.57 10.41
C LEU A 66 16.61 -19.56 9.23
N GLY A 67 16.59 -20.86 9.51
CA GLY A 67 16.61 -21.93 8.51
C GLY A 67 17.97 -22.07 7.81
N GLN A 68 18.14 -23.14 7.03
CA GLN A 68 19.30 -23.33 6.16
C GLN A 68 19.09 -22.58 4.85
N MET A 69 19.98 -21.65 4.54
CA MET A 69 20.03 -21.00 3.23
C MET A 69 20.77 -21.87 2.22
N ASN A 70 20.20 -22.08 1.06
CA ASN A 70 20.85 -22.78 -0.03
C ASN A 70 22.08 -21.97 -0.48
N LYS A 71 23.19 -22.67 -0.70
CA LYS A 71 24.38 -22.06 -1.30
C LYS A 71 24.08 -21.74 -2.76
N PRO A 72 24.30 -20.46 -3.21
CA PRO A 72 24.18 -20.14 -4.62
C PRO A 72 25.19 -20.93 -5.46
N ASP A 73 24.91 -21.13 -6.74
CA ASP A 73 25.82 -21.82 -7.68
C ASP A 73 27.01 -20.91 -8.04
N ILE A 74 28.02 -20.98 -7.20
CA ILE A 74 29.23 -20.20 -7.28
C ILE A 74 30.42 -20.95 -6.71
N ASP A 75 31.59 -20.77 -7.30
CA ASP A 75 32.80 -21.38 -6.78
C ASP A 75 33.25 -20.69 -5.48
N LYS A 76 33.42 -19.35 -5.54
CA LYS A 76 33.93 -18.58 -4.40
C LYS A 76 33.55 -17.10 -4.49
N ILE A 77 33.23 -16.48 -3.32
CA ILE A 77 33.24 -15.01 -3.15
C ILE A 77 34.11 -14.64 -1.95
N GLU A 78 35.07 -13.74 -2.17
CA GLU A 78 35.91 -13.15 -1.12
C GLU A 78 35.61 -11.67 -0.94
N GLY A 79 35.91 -11.16 0.25
CA GLY A 79 35.82 -9.72 0.52
C GLY A 79 34.41 -9.18 0.76
N LEU A 80 33.39 -10.03 1.00
CA LEU A 80 32.05 -9.56 1.33
C LEU A 80 32.01 -8.92 2.74
N SER A 81 31.35 -7.78 2.84
CA SER A 81 30.87 -7.17 4.07
C SER A 81 29.48 -7.72 4.43
N PRO A 82 28.94 -7.49 5.63
CA PRO A 82 27.53 -7.75 5.93
C PRO A 82 26.66 -7.09 4.84
N ALA A 83 25.75 -7.89 4.26
CA ALA A 83 24.95 -7.44 3.11
C ALA A 83 23.52 -7.13 3.52
N ILE A 84 23.01 -6.00 3.07
CA ILE A 84 21.61 -5.55 3.23
C ILE A 84 20.99 -5.38 1.85
N SER A 85 19.84 -6.00 1.64
CA SER A 85 19.07 -5.90 0.39
C SER A 85 17.89 -4.97 0.57
N ILE A 86 17.67 -4.11 -0.41
CA ILE A 86 16.50 -3.22 -0.50
C ILE A 86 15.82 -3.49 -1.83
N ASP A 87 14.93 -4.50 -1.83
CA ASP A 87 14.19 -4.94 -2.99
C ASP A 87 12.81 -4.25 -3.13
N GLN A 88 12.22 -4.34 -4.31
CA GLN A 88 10.92 -3.75 -4.63
C GLN A 88 9.73 -4.64 -4.18
N LYS A 89 9.94 -5.96 -4.02
CA LYS A 89 8.86 -6.95 -3.94
C LYS A 89 8.16 -7.06 -2.60
N SER A 90 8.69 -6.54 -1.51
CA SER A 90 8.17 -6.76 -0.16
C SER A 90 7.38 -5.57 0.38
N THR A 91 6.19 -5.29 -0.17
CA THR A 91 5.22 -4.42 0.52
C THR A 91 4.63 -5.17 1.72
N SER A 92 4.59 -4.52 2.87
CA SER A 92 3.93 -5.11 4.06
C SER A 92 2.43 -5.25 3.79
N HIS A 93 1.91 -6.46 3.90
CA HIS A 93 0.46 -6.71 3.80
C HIS A 93 -0.27 -6.50 5.14
N ASN A 94 0.43 -6.06 6.18
CA ASN A 94 -0.19 -5.81 7.48
C ASN A 94 -0.92 -4.45 7.49
N PRO A 95 -2.25 -4.42 7.63
CA PRO A 95 -3.03 -3.18 7.60
C PRO A 95 -2.76 -2.25 8.80
N ARG A 96 -2.06 -2.75 9.83
CA ARG A 96 -1.63 -1.94 10.97
C ARG A 96 -0.29 -1.24 10.76
N SER A 97 0.48 -1.62 9.74
CA SER A 97 1.72 -0.94 9.41
C SER A 97 1.45 0.41 8.76
N THR A 98 2.08 1.46 9.25
CA THR A 98 2.02 2.82 8.70
C THR A 98 3.43 3.32 8.38
N VAL A 99 3.55 4.40 7.60
CA VAL A 99 4.83 5.07 7.35
C VAL A 99 5.53 5.35 8.68
N GLY A 100 4.82 5.93 9.66
CA GLY A 100 5.38 6.23 10.99
C GLY A 100 5.90 5.03 11.75
N THR A 101 5.24 3.85 11.62
CA THR A 101 5.73 2.62 12.30
C THR A 101 6.88 1.95 11.58
N VAL A 102 6.91 1.99 10.24
CA VAL A 102 8.00 1.40 9.44
C VAL A 102 9.29 2.22 9.59
N THR A 103 9.17 3.54 9.70
CA THR A 103 10.30 4.47 9.93
C THR A 103 10.71 4.60 11.40
N GLU A 104 10.01 3.93 12.30
CA GLU A 104 10.18 4.02 13.77
C GLU A 104 9.86 5.42 14.34
N ILE A 105 9.48 6.41 13.52
CA ILE A 105 9.14 7.77 13.99
C ILE A 105 8.00 7.72 15.01
N HIS A 106 7.02 6.85 14.79
CA HIS A 106 5.89 6.69 15.72
C HIS A 106 6.32 6.22 17.12
N ASP A 107 7.41 5.47 17.24
CA ASP A 107 7.92 5.04 18.55
C ASP A 107 8.52 6.22 19.32
N TYR A 108 9.25 7.11 18.63
CA TYR A 108 9.73 8.36 19.22
C TYR A 108 8.59 9.34 19.55
N LEU A 109 7.57 9.43 18.71
CA LEU A 109 6.37 10.23 19.00
C LEU A 109 5.67 9.74 20.28
N ARG A 110 5.52 8.43 20.46
CA ARG A 110 4.93 7.87 21.70
C ARG A 110 5.75 8.23 22.93
N MET A 111 7.07 8.26 22.84
CA MET A 111 7.94 8.72 23.93
C MET A 111 7.79 10.21 24.18
N LEU A 112 7.75 11.03 23.13
CA LEU A 112 7.55 12.47 23.22
C LEU A 112 6.23 12.80 23.94
N TYR A 113 5.13 12.14 23.52
CA TYR A 113 3.82 12.32 24.14
C TYR A 113 3.75 11.82 25.58
N ALA A 114 4.44 10.74 25.91
CA ALA A 114 4.47 10.22 27.27
C ALA A 114 5.17 11.16 28.27
N HIS A 115 6.12 11.96 27.79
CA HIS A 115 7.01 12.73 28.67
C HIS A 115 6.88 14.26 28.56
N ALA A 116 6.43 14.78 27.40
CA ALA A 116 6.36 16.21 27.12
C ALA A 116 4.96 16.69 26.67
N SER A 117 3.91 15.86 26.79
CA SER A 117 2.55 16.28 26.44
C SER A 117 1.81 16.93 27.60
N ARG A 118 0.88 17.81 27.26
CA ARG A 118 -0.08 18.41 28.18
C ARG A 118 -1.46 17.80 27.97
N ALA A 119 -2.16 17.50 29.06
CA ALA A 119 -3.48 16.88 29.02
C ALA A 119 -4.58 17.94 28.89
N PHE A 120 -5.58 17.66 28.03
CA PHE A 120 -6.77 18.51 27.87
C PHE A 120 -8.02 17.66 28.02
N CYS A 121 -9.09 18.24 28.58
CA CYS A 121 -10.35 17.53 28.71
C CYS A 121 -10.98 17.28 27.33
N PRO A 122 -11.30 16.03 26.96
CA PRO A 122 -11.92 15.74 25.67
C PRO A 122 -13.32 16.30 25.51
N HIS A 123 -14.01 16.66 26.62
CA HIS A 123 -15.36 17.23 26.60
C HIS A 123 -15.40 18.75 26.63
N CYS A 124 -14.63 19.40 27.53
CA CYS A 124 -14.68 20.86 27.71
C CYS A 124 -13.45 21.60 27.20
N GLY A 125 -12.42 20.89 26.72
CA GLY A 125 -11.21 21.47 26.15
C GLY A 125 -10.25 22.15 27.13
N LYS A 126 -10.57 22.20 28.43
CA LYS A 126 -9.72 22.84 29.45
C LYS A 126 -8.47 21.99 29.70
N PRO A 127 -7.31 22.64 30.02
CA PRO A 127 -6.12 21.92 30.43
C PRO A 127 -6.36 21.18 31.74
N ILE A 128 -5.79 19.99 31.85
CA ILE A 128 -5.85 19.13 33.02
C ILE A 128 -4.42 18.99 33.55
N GLU A 129 -4.20 19.43 34.76
CA GLU A 129 -2.90 19.31 35.45
C GLU A 129 -3.01 18.32 36.61
N ARG A 130 -1.92 17.61 36.85
CA ARG A 130 -1.76 16.76 38.02
C ARG A 130 -1.26 17.63 39.19
N GLN A 131 -1.97 17.59 40.28
CA GLN A 131 -1.53 18.32 41.49
C GLN A 131 -0.84 17.37 42.47
N THR A 132 0.30 17.76 43.02
CA THR A 132 0.92 17.05 44.13
C THR A 132 0.16 17.35 45.42
N THR A 133 0.28 16.46 46.43
CA THR A 133 -0.31 16.70 47.77
C THR A 133 0.13 18.07 48.32
N ASP A 134 1.40 18.41 48.17
CA ASP A 134 1.95 19.70 48.66
C ASP A 134 1.29 20.91 47.95
N GLN A 135 1.16 20.83 46.60
CA GLN A 135 0.50 21.88 45.83
C GLN A 135 -0.99 22.04 46.20
N ILE A 136 -1.68 20.94 46.51
CA ILE A 136 -3.06 20.97 47.01
C ILE A 136 -3.13 21.63 48.37
N VAL A 137 -2.22 21.28 49.28
CA VAL A 137 -2.13 21.85 50.61
C VAL A 137 -1.83 23.34 50.55
N ASP A 138 -0.87 23.76 49.73
CA ASP A 138 -0.53 25.18 49.53
C ASP A 138 -1.73 25.96 49.00
N ALA A 139 -2.41 25.43 47.94
CA ALA A 139 -3.61 26.05 47.36
C ALA A 139 -4.77 26.17 48.41
N LEU A 140 -4.88 25.19 49.31
CA LEU A 140 -5.87 25.27 50.38
C LEU A 140 -5.50 26.30 51.45
N ILE A 141 -4.23 26.47 51.81
CA ILE A 141 -3.74 27.47 52.72
C ILE A 141 -3.94 28.86 52.14
N ASP A 142 -3.75 29.06 50.83
CA ASP A 142 -3.92 30.33 50.11
C ASP A 142 -5.38 30.84 50.10
N LEU A 143 -6.38 29.99 50.45
CA LEU A 143 -7.77 30.40 50.61
C LEU A 143 -7.99 31.43 51.76
N GLY A 144 -6.99 31.59 52.61
CA GLY A 144 -6.97 32.65 53.65
C GLY A 144 -7.24 32.11 55.07
N ASP A 145 -6.68 32.88 56.04
CA ASP A 145 -6.80 32.55 57.46
C ASP A 145 -8.27 32.55 57.93
N ARG A 146 -8.61 31.62 58.83
CA ARG A 146 -9.97 31.35 59.37
C ARG A 146 -10.99 30.79 58.39
N THR A 147 -10.63 30.42 57.17
CA THR A 147 -11.51 29.73 56.23
C THR A 147 -11.87 28.36 56.78
N LYS A 148 -13.21 28.05 56.83
CA LYS A 148 -13.71 26.77 57.29
C LYS A 148 -13.87 25.81 56.09
N LEU A 149 -13.19 24.67 56.11
CA LEU A 149 -13.16 23.69 55.05
C LEU A 149 -13.74 22.34 55.51
N MET A 150 -14.44 21.68 54.63
CA MET A 150 -14.70 20.25 54.72
C MET A 150 -13.89 19.56 53.63
N ILE A 151 -13.03 18.62 54.05
CA ILE A 151 -12.27 17.76 53.13
C ILE A 151 -13.08 16.52 52.81
N LEU A 152 -13.40 16.32 51.56
CA LEU A 152 -14.29 15.28 51.07
C LEU A 152 -13.60 14.33 50.09
N GLY A 153 -13.83 13.03 50.21
CA GLY A 153 -13.41 12.03 49.25
C GLY A 153 -14.62 11.51 48.46
N PRO A 154 -14.73 11.73 47.14
CA PRO A 154 -15.82 11.25 46.32
C PRO A 154 -15.72 9.72 46.13
N VAL A 155 -16.76 8.96 46.53
CA VAL A 155 -16.83 7.49 46.41
C VAL A 155 -17.81 7.02 45.36
N ALA A 156 -18.79 7.85 44.99
CA ALA A 156 -19.67 7.62 43.85
C ALA A 156 -19.96 8.96 43.18
N VAL A 157 -19.73 9.09 41.87
CA VAL A 157 -19.97 10.31 41.11
C VAL A 157 -20.99 10.03 40.01
N SER A 158 -22.15 10.67 40.09
CA SER A 158 -23.24 10.56 39.10
C SER A 158 -23.63 9.10 38.74
N GLN A 159 -23.67 8.21 39.74
CA GLN A 159 -24.00 6.78 39.59
C GLN A 159 -25.43 6.49 39.98
N LYS A 160 -26.13 5.67 39.19
CA LYS A 160 -27.49 5.21 39.51
C LYS A 160 -27.48 4.12 40.57
N GLY A 161 -28.39 4.19 41.54
CA GLY A 161 -28.57 3.13 42.53
C GLY A 161 -28.92 3.67 43.92
N THR A 162 -29.34 2.78 44.80
CA THR A 162 -29.63 3.11 46.22
C THR A 162 -28.37 3.15 47.10
N HIS A 163 -27.21 2.71 46.57
CA HIS A 163 -25.91 2.68 47.23
C HIS A 163 -25.87 2.14 48.66
N LYS A 164 -26.85 1.32 49.08
CA LYS A 164 -26.96 0.78 50.46
C LYS A 164 -25.69 0.03 50.90
N LYS A 165 -25.15 -0.84 50.00
CA LYS A 165 -23.93 -1.60 50.32
C LYS A 165 -22.73 -0.69 50.56
N LEU A 166 -22.53 0.31 49.69
CA LEU A 166 -21.46 1.28 49.81
C LEU A 166 -21.56 2.05 51.14
N LEU A 167 -22.76 2.54 51.49
CA LEU A 167 -22.98 3.27 52.74
C LEU A 167 -22.76 2.36 53.98
N GLU A 168 -23.08 1.06 53.91
CA GLU A 168 -22.80 0.10 54.98
C GLU A 168 -21.28 -0.20 55.11
N GLU A 169 -20.53 -0.28 53.99
CA GLU A 169 -19.11 -0.45 53.99
C GLU A 169 -18.41 0.76 54.62
N LEU A 170 -18.75 1.97 54.19
CA LEU A 170 -18.25 3.19 54.78
C LEU A 170 -18.51 3.31 56.29
N ARG A 171 -19.68 2.85 56.74
CA ARG A 171 -20.03 2.77 58.19
C ARG A 171 -19.12 1.81 58.95
N LYS A 172 -18.80 0.63 58.34
CA LYS A 172 -17.91 -0.38 58.93
C LYS A 172 -16.43 0.11 58.99
N GLU A 173 -16.04 0.91 58.02
CA GLU A 173 -14.71 1.52 57.97
C GLU A 173 -14.56 2.68 58.98
N GLY A 174 -15.64 3.08 59.67
CA GLY A 174 -15.59 4.08 60.74
C GLY A 174 -15.82 5.53 60.30
N TYR A 175 -16.23 5.76 59.08
CA TYR A 175 -16.62 7.11 58.65
C TYR A 175 -17.94 7.52 59.32
N VAL A 176 -18.06 8.83 59.64
CA VAL A 176 -19.16 9.36 60.43
C VAL A 176 -20.18 10.09 59.56
N ARG A 177 -19.76 10.73 58.50
CA ARG A 177 -20.63 11.62 57.67
C ARG A 177 -20.33 11.47 56.22
N VAL A 178 -21.38 11.59 55.39
CA VAL A 178 -21.33 11.67 53.94
C VAL A 178 -22.12 12.86 53.44
N ARG A 179 -21.71 13.46 52.34
CA ARG A 179 -22.50 14.39 51.57
C ARG A 179 -23.07 13.60 50.36
N ALA A 180 -24.39 13.53 50.27
CA ALA A 180 -25.05 12.89 49.15
C ALA A 180 -25.95 13.93 48.46
N ASP A 181 -25.74 14.15 47.16
CA ASP A 181 -26.43 15.16 46.36
C ASP A 181 -26.48 16.53 47.06
N ASP A 182 -25.31 17.01 47.50
CA ASP A 182 -25.09 18.28 48.22
C ASP A 182 -25.70 18.36 49.62
N VAL A 183 -26.35 17.32 50.11
CA VAL A 183 -26.95 17.23 51.45
C VAL A 183 -26.06 16.41 52.38
N LEU A 184 -25.74 16.99 53.55
CA LEU A 184 -24.91 16.32 54.55
C LEU A 184 -25.76 15.36 55.44
N TYR A 185 -25.40 14.09 55.44
CA TYR A 185 -26.01 13.05 56.23
C TYR A 185 -25.04 12.45 57.27
N SER A 186 -25.58 12.04 58.42
CA SER A 186 -24.88 11.15 59.31
C SER A 186 -25.00 9.71 58.86
N LEU A 187 -23.90 8.95 58.81
CA LEU A 187 -23.95 7.51 58.48
C LEU A 187 -24.64 6.69 59.58
N SER A 188 -24.91 7.26 60.77
CA SER A 188 -25.77 6.64 61.79
C SER A 188 -27.25 6.66 61.39
N ASP A 189 -27.67 7.57 60.56
CA ASP A 189 -29.04 7.72 60.10
C ASP A 189 -29.38 6.81 58.91
N GLU A 190 -30.67 6.59 58.64
CA GLU A 190 -31.08 5.86 57.43
C GLU A 190 -31.09 6.80 56.22
N ILE A 191 -30.16 6.59 55.30
CA ILE A 191 -30.05 7.38 54.09
C ILE A 191 -30.78 6.65 52.96
N VAL A 192 -31.88 7.25 52.48
CA VAL A 192 -32.70 6.70 51.39
C VAL A 192 -32.42 7.43 50.08
N LEU A 193 -31.81 6.71 49.14
CA LEU A 193 -31.52 7.23 47.80
C LEU A 193 -32.40 6.55 46.74
N GLU A 194 -32.85 7.30 45.73
CA GLU A 194 -33.74 6.81 44.68
C GLU A 194 -33.00 5.91 43.68
N LYS A 195 -33.46 4.67 43.43
CA LYS A 195 -32.82 3.67 42.58
C LYS A 195 -32.55 4.14 41.13
N ASN A 196 -33.45 4.98 40.59
CA ASN A 196 -33.42 5.36 39.19
C ASN A 196 -32.76 6.75 38.96
N LYS A 197 -32.42 7.46 39.99
CA LYS A 197 -31.64 8.72 39.89
C LYS A 197 -30.13 8.46 39.96
N LYS A 198 -29.38 9.40 39.41
CA LYS A 198 -27.92 9.44 39.55
C LYS A 198 -27.58 10.19 40.81
N HIS A 199 -26.77 9.61 41.68
CA HIS A 199 -26.34 10.17 42.94
C HIS A 199 -24.85 10.41 42.97
N THR A 200 -24.42 11.47 43.65
CA THR A 200 -23.02 11.74 43.97
C THR A 200 -22.87 11.61 45.49
N ILE A 201 -21.95 10.74 45.92
CA ILE A 201 -21.72 10.44 47.36
C ILE A 201 -20.24 10.77 47.67
N GLU A 202 -20.03 11.60 48.67
CA GLU A 202 -18.72 12.07 49.09
C GLU A 202 -18.58 11.87 50.61
N VAL A 203 -17.48 11.27 51.03
CA VAL A 203 -17.21 11.00 52.44
C VAL A 203 -16.52 12.20 53.07
N VAL A 204 -17.02 12.70 54.19
CA VAL A 204 -16.36 13.78 54.93
C VAL A 204 -15.18 13.19 55.74
N ILE A 205 -13.96 13.49 55.30
CA ILE A 205 -12.71 13.03 55.92
C ILE A 205 -12.37 13.88 57.14
N ASP A 206 -12.41 15.23 56.96
CA ASP A 206 -12.09 16.13 58.07
C ASP A 206 -12.83 17.46 57.90
N ARG A 207 -12.97 18.18 59.02
CA ARG A 207 -13.47 19.57 59.09
C ARG A 207 -12.40 20.46 59.68
N ILE A 208 -11.83 21.33 58.85
CA ILE A 208 -10.63 22.07 59.20
C ILE A 208 -10.94 23.59 59.17
N ILE A 209 -10.30 24.33 60.04
CA ILE A 209 -10.24 25.79 59.96
C ILE A 209 -8.79 26.14 59.66
N ILE A 210 -8.55 26.88 58.57
CA ILE A 210 -7.20 27.28 58.21
C ILE A 210 -6.66 28.22 59.27
N LYS A 211 -5.47 27.94 59.78
CA LYS A 211 -4.72 28.70 60.75
C LYS A 211 -3.24 28.39 60.64
N GLU A 212 -2.40 29.24 61.19
CA GLU A 212 -0.96 29.01 61.25
C GLU A 212 -0.63 27.66 61.89
N GLY A 213 0.25 26.84 61.27
CA GLY A 213 0.67 25.53 61.75
C GLY A 213 -0.27 24.37 61.40
N ILE A 214 -1.30 24.56 60.56
CA ILE A 214 -2.28 23.50 60.18
C ILE A 214 -1.75 22.53 59.11
N ALA A 215 -0.63 22.85 58.45
CA ALA A 215 -0.15 22.16 57.26
C ALA A 215 -0.10 20.62 57.42
N LYS A 216 0.48 20.13 58.51
CA LYS A 216 0.60 18.68 58.74
C LYS A 216 -0.75 17.95 58.79
N ARG A 217 -1.72 18.50 59.57
CA ARG A 217 -3.06 17.91 59.64
C ARG A 217 -3.79 17.99 58.31
N LEU A 218 -3.57 19.08 57.58
CA LEU A 218 -4.17 19.28 56.27
C LEU A 218 -3.61 18.25 55.27
N THR A 219 -2.30 18.01 55.28
CA THR A 219 -1.64 16.99 54.45
C THR A 219 -2.22 15.59 54.71
N ASP A 220 -2.32 15.19 56.02
CA ASP A 220 -2.88 13.88 56.36
C ASP A 220 -4.34 13.72 55.89
N SER A 221 -5.15 14.82 56.00
CA SER A 221 -6.56 14.79 55.54
C SER A 221 -6.67 14.79 54.03
N VAL A 222 -5.81 15.50 53.30
CA VAL A 222 -5.72 15.49 51.81
C VAL A 222 -5.32 14.13 51.30
N GLU A 223 -4.30 13.50 51.90
CA GLU A 223 -3.87 12.18 51.52
C GLU A 223 -4.98 11.13 51.73
N ALA A 224 -5.68 11.19 52.87
CA ALA A 224 -6.79 10.29 53.15
C ALA A 224 -7.94 10.49 52.16
N ALA A 225 -8.27 11.73 51.82
CA ALA A 225 -9.33 12.05 50.86
C ALA A 225 -8.97 11.59 49.44
N LEU A 226 -7.73 11.85 49.00
CA LEU A 226 -7.21 11.37 47.68
C LEU A 226 -7.19 9.86 47.60
N LYS A 227 -6.81 9.18 48.67
CA LYS A 227 -6.81 7.69 48.71
C LYS A 227 -8.22 7.12 48.62
N LEU A 228 -9.18 7.70 49.30
CA LEU A 228 -10.58 7.25 49.30
C LEU A 228 -11.29 7.57 47.98
N GLY A 229 -11.04 8.76 47.47
CA GLY A 229 -11.65 9.25 46.24
C GLY A 229 -10.90 8.87 44.95
N ASP A 230 -10.08 7.82 44.97
CA ASP A 230 -9.27 7.32 43.84
C ASP A 230 -8.54 8.46 43.12
N GLY A 231 -7.80 9.24 43.93
CA GLY A 231 -6.98 10.37 43.43
C GLY A 231 -7.72 11.69 43.28
N MET A 232 -9.00 11.77 43.59
CA MET A 232 -9.78 13.01 43.63
C MET A 232 -10.16 13.40 45.08
N MET A 233 -10.20 14.69 45.30
CA MET A 233 -10.74 15.22 46.54
C MET A 233 -11.49 16.53 46.31
N ILE A 234 -12.40 16.88 47.24
CA ILE A 234 -13.15 18.12 47.21
C ILE A 234 -12.90 18.83 48.52
N ALA A 235 -12.55 20.10 48.43
CA ALA A 235 -12.51 21.00 49.59
C ALA A 235 -13.73 21.91 49.51
N ALA A 236 -14.74 21.61 50.28
CA ALA A 236 -15.96 22.43 50.39
C ALA A 236 -15.73 23.56 51.36
N VAL A 237 -15.80 24.82 50.94
CA VAL A 237 -15.73 25.99 51.78
C VAL A 237 -17.12 26.19 52.39
N VAL A 238 -17.21 26.26 53.72
CA VAL A 238 -18.49 26.52 54.40
C VAL A 238 -18.95 27.91 54.02
N ASP A 239 -20.14 28.04 53.48
CA ASP A 239 -20.72 29.25 52.91
C ASP A 239 -20.00 29.82 51.67
N GLY A 240 -19.25 28.95 50.94
CA GLY A 240 -18.52 29.29 49.70
C GLY A 240 -18.63 28.22 48.62
N ASN A 241 -17.74 28.24 47.66
CA ASN A 241 -17.69 27.29 46.55
C ASN A 241 -16.86 26.05 46.90
N ASP A 242 -17.18 24.93 46.24
CA ASP A 242 -16.37 23.72 46.29
C ASP A 242 -15.15 23.86 45.37
N HIS A 243 -13.97 23.48 45.90
CA HIS A 243 -12.72 23.38 45.13
C HIS A 243 -12.39 21.92 44.93
N ILE A 244 -12.32 21.50 43.68
CA ILE A 244 -12.00 20.13 43.30
C ILE A 244 -10.52 20.02 42.97
N PHE A 245 -9.83 19.08 43.62
CA PHE A 245 -8.40 18.78 43.41
C PHE A 245 -8.22 17.33 42.96
N SER A 246 -7.17 17.10 42.21
CA SER A 246 -6.87 15.75 41.75
C SER A 246 -5.37 15.48 41.68
N SER A 247 -4.96 14.34 42.24
CA SER A 247 -3.62 13.79 42.07
C SER A 247 -3.46 13.00 40.78
N HIS A 248 -4.57 12.71 40.07
CA HIS A 248 -4.62 12.11 38.74
C HIS A 248 -4.95 13.18 37.68
N PHE A 249 -4.77 12.84 36.40
CA PHE A 249 -5.23 13.69 35.31
C PHE A 249 -6.76 13.69 35.19
N ALA A 250 -7.46 14.41 36.07
CA ALA A 250 -8.91 14.48 36.09
C ALA A 250 -9.39 15.91 35.81
N CYS A 251 -10.47 16.01 35.00
CA CYS A 251 -11.08 17.30 34.71
C CYS A 251 -11.99 17.74 35.89
N PRO A 252 -11.74 18.87 36.52
CA PRO A 252 -12.56 19.33 37.65
C PRO A 252 -14.01 19.67 37.23
N ASN A 253 -14.24 20.04 35.98
CA ASN A 253 -15.57 20.42 35.48
C ASN A 253 -16.43 19.21 35.02
N CYS A 254 -15.81 18.21 34.40
CA CYS A 254 -16.51 17.10 33.75
C CYS A 254 -16.40 15.77 34.53
N GLY A 255 -15.55 15.70 35.55
CA GLY A 255 -15.33 14.50 36.36
C GLY A 255 -14.62 13.35 35.59
N ILE A 256 -14.11 13.62 34.38
CA ILE A 256 -13.42 12.61 33.55
C ILE A 256 -11.98 12.49 34.02
N SER A 257 -11.55 11.25 34.31
CA SER A 257 -10.17 10.92 34.61
C SER A 257 -9.45 10.37 33.37
N LEU A 258 -8.27 10.89 33.06
CA LEU A 258 -7.40 10.41 31.99
C LEU A 258 -6.35 9.45 32.56
N PRO A 259 -5.98 8.40 31.82
CA PRO A 259 -4.91 7.51 32.24
C PRO A 259 -3.56 8.25 32.30
N LYS A 260 -2.63 7.76 33.13
CA LYS A 260 -1.27 8.29 33.15
C LYS A 260 -0.64 8.18 31.76
N PRO A 261 -0.01 9.25 31.23
CA PRO A 261 0.65 9.23 29.94
C PRO A 261 1.88 8.30 30.00
N VAL A 262 1.77 7.16 29.35
CA VAL A 262 2.84 6.18 29.16
C VAL A 262 2.87 5.75 27.69
N PRO A 263 4.02 5.36 27.11
CA PRO A 263 4.12 5.10 25.66
C PRO A 263 3.10 4.11 25.10
N ARG A 264 2.62 3.16 25.91
CA ARG A 264 1.65 2.12 25.50
C ARG A 264 0.26 2.67 25.17
N ILE A 265 -0.18 3.77 25.82
CA ILE A 265 -1.50 4.36 25.53
C ILE A 265 -1.54 5.13 24.21
N PHE A 266 -0.39 5.50 23.66
CA PHE A 266 -0.23 6.15 22.37
C PHE A 266 0.03 5.15 21.24
N SER A 267 -0.03 3.84 21.51
CA SER A 267 0.16 2.79 20.52
C SER A 267 -1.19 2.22 20.08
N PHE A 268 -1.50 2.35 18.81
CA PHE A 268 -2.69 1.73 18.20
C PHE A 268 -2.53 0.21 18.00
N ASN A 269 -1.33 -0.34 18.17
CA ASN A 269 -1.08 -1.80 18.20
C ASN A 269 -1.23 -2.41 19.60
N ASN A 270 -1.50 -1.59 20.60
CA ASN A 270 -1.68 -2.03 21.99
C ASN A 270 -3.15 -1.83 22.41
N PRO A 271 -3.80 -2.81 23.05
CA PRO A 271 -5.20 -2.70 23.48
C PRO A 271 -5.51 -1.51 24.41
N PHE A 272 -4.51 -1.01 25.15
CA PHE A 272 -4.68 0.15 26.02
C PHE A 272 -4.81 1.47 25.27
N GLY A 273 -4.20 1.59 24.07
CA GLY A 273 -4.26 2.79 23.23
C GLY A 273 -5.19 2.66 22.04
N ALA A 274 -5.40 1.45 21.54
CA ALA A 274 -6.20 1.20 20.34
C ALA A 274 -7.67 1.57 20.51
N CYS A 275 -8.26 2.17 19.49
CA CYS A 275 -9.72 2.37 19.44
C CYS A 275 -10.45 1.02 19.56
N PRO A 276 -11.39 0.85 20.49
CA PRO A 276 -12.05 -0.44 20.71
C PRO A 276 -12.96 -0.87 19.54
N ALA A 277 -13.47 0.06 18.74
CA ALA A 277 -14.37 -0.25 17.63
C ALA A 277 -13.60 -0.82 16.41
N CYS A 278 -12.44 -0.23 16.05
CA CYS A 278 -11.64 -0.69 14.91
C CYS A 278 -10.38 -1.47 15.32
N MET A 279 -10.17 -1.71 16.60
CA MET A 279 -8.99 -2.42 17.12
C MET A 279 -7.66 -1.82 16.63
N GLY A 280 -7.60 -0.50 16.45
CA GLY A 280 -6.41 0.23 15.99
C GLY A 280 -6.21 0.27 14.48
N LEU A 281 -7.17 -0.20 13.67
CA LEU A 281 -7.09 -0.15 12.20
C LEU A 281 -7.36 1.25 11.64
N GLY A 282 -8.15 2.09 12.33
CA GLY A 282 -8.56 3.41 11.86
C GLY A 282 -9.72 3.37 10.86
N SER A 283 -9.97 2.23 10.25
CA SER A 283 -11.02 2.01 9.26
C SER A 283 -11.93 0.85 9.64
N SER A 284 -13.10 0.79 9.03
CA SER A 284 -14.02 -0.35 9.07
C SER A 284 -14.39 -0.73 7.64
N LEU A 285 -14.51 -2.04 7.40
CA LEU A 285 -15.02 -2.55 6.13
C LEU A 285 -16.54 -2.42 6.11
N GLU A 286 -17.06 -1.74 5.10
CA GLU A 286 -18.50 -1.61 4.86
C GLU A 286 -18.85 -2.11 3.46
N ALA A 287 -20.00 -2.74 3.33
CA ALA A 287 -20.49 -3.22 2.04
C ALA A 287 -20.95 -2.02 1.19
N ASP A 288 -20.42 -1.90 -0.01
CA ASP A 288 -20.74 -0.82 -0.95
C ASP A 288 -21.89 -1.24 -1.87
N PHE A 289 -23.00 -0.54 -1.74
CA PHE A 289 -24.18 -0.80 -2.55
C PHE A 289 -23.92 -0.67 -4.06
N ASN A 290 -23.09 0.29 -4.48
CA ASN A 290 -22.77 0.47 -5.89
C ASN A 290 -21.92 -0.68 -6.46
N ARG A 291 -21.13 -1.33 -5.64
CA ARG A 291 -20.42 -2.55 -6.03
C ARG A 291 -21.33 -3.78 -6.03
N ILE A 292 -22.29 -3.83 -5.11
CA ILE A 292 -23.28 -4.93 -5.03
C ILE A 292 -24.22 -4.88 -6.23
N ILE A 293 -24.76 -3.69 -6.55
CA ILE A 293 -25.63 -3.45 -7.70
C ILE A 293 -25.01 -2.33 -8.56
N PRO A 294 -24.04 -2.66 -9.40
CA PRO A 294 -23.34 -1.67 -10.22
C PRO A 294 -24.21 -1.08 -11.32
N ASN A 295 -25.13 -1.87 -11.86
CA ASN A 295 -26.09 -1.41 -12.86
C ASN A 295 -27.52 -1.59 -12.33
N ARG A 296 -28.21 -0.48 -12.10
CA ARG A 296 -29.54 -0.41 -11.51
C ARG A 296 -30.68 -0.65 -12.51
N GLU A 297 -30.36 -0.80 -13.80
CA GLU A 297 -31.32 -1.08 -14.88
C GLU A 297 -31.43 -2.56 -15.20
N ILE A 298 -30.53 -3.39 -14.69
CA ILE A 298 -30.57 -4.85 -14.86
C ILE A 298 -31.59 -5.44 -13.89
N SER A 299 -32.43 -6.35 -14.38
CA SER A 299 -33.41 -7.05 -13.52
C SER A 299 -32.71 -8.01 -12.54
N PHE A 300 -33.35 -8.30 -11.41
CA PHE A 300 -32.84 -9.24 -10.43
C PHE A 300 -32.63 -10.64 -11.02
N ARG A 301 -33.51 -11.06 -11.93
CA ARG A 301 -33.41 -12.35 -12.65
C ARG A 301 -32.17 -12.42 -13.56
N LEU A 302 -31.74 -11.32 -14.16
CA LEU A 302 -30.57 -11.25 -15.01
C LEU A 302 -29.26 -11.01 -14.21
N GLY A 303 -29.31 -11.09 -12.89
CA GLY A 303 -28.13 -11.03 -12.01
C GLY A 303 -27.67 -9.61 -11.67
N ALA A 304 -28.61 -8.73 -11.30
CA ALA A 304 -28.32 -7.39 -10.78
C ALA A 304 -27.42 -7.45 -9.53
N ILE A 305 -27.60 -8.47 -8.66
CA ILE A 305 -26.87 -8.64 -7.41
C ILE A 305 -25.57 -9.41 -7.67
N LYS A 306 -24.47 -8.70 -7.83
CA LYS A 306 -23.17 -9.28 -8.26
C LYS A 306 -22.54 -10.28 -7.28
N PRO A 307 -22.52 -10.07 -5.94
CA PRO A 307 -21.96 -11.05 -5.01
C PRO A 307 -22.71 -12.38 -4.99
N PHE A 308 -23.98 -12.38 -5.40
CA PHE A 308 -24.87 -13.53 -5.34
C PHE A 308 -25.53 -13.77 -6.71
N PRO A 309 -24.94 -14.61 -7.57
CA PRO A 309 -25.54 -14.95 -8.87
C PRO A 309 -26.96 -15.49 -8.71
N TYR A 310 -27.85 -15.12 -9.64
CA TYR A 310 -29.26 -15.56 -9.60
C TYR A 310 -29.37 -17.08 -9.61
N ASN A 311 -30.00 -17.59 -8.57
CA ASN A 311 -30.44 -18.98 -8.48
C ASN A 311 -31.72 -19.03 -7.67
N ARG A 312 -32.83 -19.38 -8.34
CA ARG A 312 -34.18 -19.39 -7.77
C ARG A 312 -34.30 -20.24 -6.50
N ASP A 313 -33.49 -21.29 -6.37
CA ASP A 313 -33.56 -22.23 -5.26
C ASP A 313 -32.72 -21.83 -4.05
N THR A 314 -32.03 -20.69 -4.08
CA THR A 314 -31.28 -20.19 -2.93
C THR A 314 -32.17 -19.42 -1.96
N TRP A 315 -31.81 -19.48 -0.68
CA TRP A 315 -32.49 -18.75 0.40
C TRP A 315 -32.72 -17.27 0.08
N LEU A 316 -31.66 -16.58 -0.41
CA LEU A 316 -31.75 -15.17 -0.74
C LEU A 316 -32.83 -14.89 -1.78
N TYR A 317 -32.85 -15.64 -2.88
CA TYR A 317 -33.77 -15.35 -3.98
C TYR A 317 -35.22 -15.80 -3.67
N ARG A 318 -35.45 -16.79 -2.80
CA ARG A 318 -36.78 -17.10 -2.27
C ARG A 318 -37.29 -15.98 -1.36
N GLN A 319 -36.44 -15.46 -0.49
CA GLN A 319 -36.80 -14.33 0.40
C GLN A 319 -37.00 -13.03 -0.40
N LEU A 320 -36.16 -12.77 -1.43
CA LEU A 320 -36.30 -11.61 -2.31
C LEU A 320 -37.61 -11.68 -3.15
N ASP A 321 -38.00 -12.85 -3.61
CA ASP A 321 -39.25 -13.05 -4.35
C ASP A 321 -40.45 -12.65 -3.48
N ALA A 322 -40.51 -13.16 -2.24
CA ALA A 322 -41.53 -12.77 -1.27
C ALA A 322 -41.51 -11.27 -0.89
N PHE A 323 -40.30 -10.68 -0.84
CA PHE A 323 -40.16 -9.23 -0.60
C PHE A 323 -40.75 -8.41 -1.76
N LEU A 324 -40.45 -8.78 -2.99
CA LEU A 324 -40.94 -8.10 -4.20
C LEU A 324 -42.45 -8.29 -4.36
N GLU A 325 -43.01 -9.48 -4.06
CA GLU A 325 -44.44 -9.75 -4.07
C GLU A 325 -45.22 -8.82 -3.11
N GLY A 326 -44.66 -8.52 -1.95
CA GLY A 326 -45.20 -7.54 -1.01
C GLY A 326 -45.39 -6.13 -1.62
N TYR A 327 -44.59 -5.77 -2.60
CA TYR A 327 -44.70 -4.52 -3.38
C TYR A 327 -45.42 -4.71 -4.73
N LYS A 328 -45.96 -5.88 -5.02
CA LYS A 328 -46.61 -6.27 -6.30
C LYS A 328 -45.62 -6.22 -7.49
N LEU A 329 -44.36 -6.54 -7.24
CA LEU A 329 -43.30 -6.63 -8.19
C LEU A 329 -42.83 -8.09 -8.36
N THR A 330 -42.08 -8.38 -9.43
CA THR A 330 -41.54 -9.69 -9.73
C THR A 330 -40.02 -9.59 -9.92
N MET A 331 -39.33 -10.75 -9.98
CA MET A 331 -37.88 -10.81 -10.25
C MET A 331 -37.44 -10.16 -11.59
N ASP A 332 -38.37 -9.87 -12.47
CA ASP A 332 -38.09 -9.22 -13.75
C ASP A 332 -37.97 -7.70 -13.65
N CYS A 333 -38.33 -7.11 -12.49
CA CYS A 333 -38.09 -5.70 -12.22
C CYS A 333 -36.60 -5.43 -11.94
N CYS A 334 -36.20 -4.17 -12.13
CA CYS A 334 -34.86 -3.67 -11.78
C CYS A 334 -34.92 -2.87 -10.46
N TYR A 335 -33.75 -2.51 -9.92
CA TYR A 335 -33.66 -1.71 -8.69
C TYR A 335 -34.37 -0.35 -8.80
N ASN A 336 -34.28 0.29 -9.99
CA ASN A 336 -34.92 1.59 -10.21
C ASN A 336 -36.45 1.53 -10.15
N ASP A 337 -37.06 0.38 -10.43
CA ASP A 337 -38.53 0.16 -10.39
C ASP A 337 -39.08 0.07 -8.95
N LEU A 338 -38.19 -0.09 -7.96
CA LEU A 338 -38.61 -0.20 -6.56
C LEU A 338 -39.14 1.15 -6.04
N PRO A 339 -40.25 1.18 -5.28
CA PRO A 339 -40.67 2.34 -4.50
C PRO A 339 -39.60 2.77 -3.49
N GLU A 340 -39.53 4.04 -3.11
CA GLU A 340 -38.49 4.56 -2.22
C GLU A 340 -38.42 3.80 -0.87
N LYS A 341 -39.58 3.44 -0.27
CA LYS A 341 -39.60 2.60 0.93
C LYS A 341 -38.94 1.24 0.69
N ALA A 342 -39.27 0.58 -0.43
CA ALA A 342 -38.67 -0.70 -0.80
C ALA A 342 -37.17 -0.59 -1.10
N LYS A 343 -36.68 0.51 -1.65
CA LYS A 343 -35.22 0.76 -1.86
C LYS A 343 -34.47 0.79 -0.55
N VAL A 344 -35.00 1.48 0.46
CA VAL A 344 -34.38 1.56 1.80
C VAL A 344 -34.39 0.18 2.47
N GLU A 345 -35.53 -0.54 2.45
CA GLU A 345 -35.64 -1.86 3.03
C GLU A 345 -34.79 -2.89 2.28
N PHE A 346 -34.68 -2.79 0.96
CA PHE A 346 -33.79 -3.64 0.16
C PHE A 346 -32.33 -3.44 0.54
N GLN A 347 -31.89 -2.20 0.79
CA GLN A 347 -30.52 -1.89 1.17
C GLN A 347 -30.22 -2.28 2.62
N GLN A 348 -31.05 -1.84 3.59
CA GLN A 348 -30.74 -1.86 5.00
C GLN A 348 -31.50 -2.94 5.79
N GLY A 349 -32.51 -3.54 5.19
CA GLY A 349 -33.43 -4.48 5.83
C GLY A 349 -34.78 -3.89 6.20
N GLY A 350 -35.78 -4.73 6.27
CA GLY A 350 -37.15 -4.39 6.65
C GLY A 350 -37.55 -5.01 8.00
N ALA A 351 -38.55 -4.44 8.66
CA ALA A 351 -39.11 -4.98 9.91
C ALA A 351 -40.23 -6.03 9.68
N ASP A 352 -40.83 -6.01 8.48
CA ASP A 352 -41.99 -6.85 8.16
C ASP A 352 -41.58 -8.32 7.96
N LEU A 353 -42.31 -9.25 8.54
CA LEU A 353 -42.06 -10.68 8.40
C LEU A 353 -42.60 -11.18 7.06
N LEU A 354 -41.69 -11.67 6.23
CA LEU A 354 -41.98 -12.27 4.94
C LEU A 354 -42.21 -13.78 5.09
N ALA A 355 -43.29 -14.30 4.53
CA ALA A 355 -43.57 -15.74 4.45
C ALA A 355 -43.00 -16.28 3.13
N PHE A 356 -42.09 -17.25 3.20
CA PHE A 356 -41.54 -17.95 2.01
C PHE A 356 -41.18 -19.38 2.31
N SER A 357 -41.25 -20.23 1.28
CA SER A 357 -40.89 -21.64 1.39
C SER A 357 -39.45 -21.87 0.86
N TYR A 358 -38.68 -22.65 1.60
CA TYR A 358 -37.31 -23.03 1.21
C TYR A 358 -37.12 -24.55 1.35
N THR A 359 -36.54 -25.17 0.33
CA THR A 359 -36.21 -26.60 0.32
C THR A 359 -34.73 -26.75 0.67
N ASN A 360 -34.41 -27.48 1.74
CA ASN A 360 -33.05 -27.76 2.17
C ASN A 360 -32.36 -28.79 1.26
N MET A 361 -31.04 -29.02 1.48
CA MET A 361 -30.28 -30.02 0.71
C MET A 361 -30.77 -31.46 0.90
N GLU A 362 -31.58 -31.75 1.92
CA GLU A 362 -32.15 -33.05 2.24
C GLU A 362 -33.50 -33.26 1.55
N GLY A 363 -34.01 -32.24 0.81
CA GLY A 363 -35.26 -32.28 0.08
C GLY A 363 -36.51 -31.91 0.92
N GLU A 364 -36.34 -31.49 2.17
CA GLU A 364 -37.44 -31.04 3.00
C GLU A 364 -37.80 -29.58 2.70
N THR A 365 -39.07 -29.32 2.39
CA THR A 365 -39.61 -27.97 2.21
C THR A 365 -40.25 -27.50 3.49
N LYS A 366 -39.77 -26.35 4.02
CA LYS A 366 -40.37 -25.71 5.22
C LYS A 366 -40.74 -24.28 4.90
N GLU A 367 -41.80 -23.81 5.56
CA GLU A 367 -42.24 -22.41 5.50
C GLU A 367 -41.52 -21.61 6.57
N TYR A 368 -41.00 -20.42 6.19
CA TYR A 368 -40.26 -19.51 7.06
C TYR A 368 -40.92 -18.15 7.09
N HIS A 369 -40.95 -17.54 8.29
CA HIS A 369 -41.40 -16.17 8.52
C HIS A 369 -40.22 -15.36 9.05
N ARG A 370 -39.57 -14.59 8.18
CA ARG A 370 -38.42 -13.78 8.55
C ARG A 370 -38.41 -12.45 7.83
N ALA A 371 -37.96 -11.41 8.52
CA ALA A 371 -37.75 -10.12 7.93
C ALA A 371 -36.59 -10.17 6.89
N PHE A 372 -36.65 -9.33 5.86
CA PHE A 372 -35.58 -9.21 4.91
C PHE A 372 -34.40 -8.50 5.57
N GLU A 373 -33.25 -9.13 5.58
CA GLU A 373 -32.04 -8.64 6.27
C GLU A 373 -31.46 -7.38 5.64
N GLY A 374 -31.74 -7.15 4.35
CA GLY A 374 -31.07 -6.12 3.53
C GLY A 374 -29.76 -6.60 2.91
N ILE A 375 -29.50 -6.14 1.69
CA ILE A 375 -28.38 -6.66 0.91
C ILE A 375 -27.03 -6.19 1.44
N ILE A 376 -26.96 -5.00 2.05
CA ILE A 376 -25.75 -4.43 2.65
C ILE A 376 -25.36 -5.20 3.92
N PRO A 377 -26.22 -5.33 4.94
CA PRO A 377 -25.92 -6.12 6.14
C PRO A 377 -25.62 -7.59 5.81
N MET A 378 -26.40 -8.18 4.89
CA MET A 378 -26.19 -9.57 4.45
C MET A 378 -24.80 -9.79 3.84
N THR A 379 -24.34 -8.88 2.97
CA THR A 379 -23.03 -9.01 2.32
C THR A 379 -21.93 -8.91 3.37
N LYS A 380 -22.03 -7.97 4.32
CA LYS A 380 -21.07 -7.80 5.42
C LYS A 380 -21.03 -9.06 6.30
N ARG A 381 -22.19 -9.54 6.77
CA ARG A 381 -22.26 -10.74 7.59
C ARG A 381 -21.66 -11.97 6.89
N ARG A 382 -21.98 -12.18 5.60
CA ARG A 382 -21.44 -13.32 4.83
C ARG A 382 -19.92 -13.21 4.63
N TYR A 383 -19.37 -12.02 4.59
CA TYR A 383 -17.91 -11.83 4.58
C TYR A 383 -17.29 -12.21 5.93
N GLU A 384 -17.92 -11.81 7.03
CA GLU A 384 -17.45 -12.12 8.39
C GLU A 384 -17.55 -13.63 8.69
N GLU A 385 -18.61 -14.29 8.22
CA GLU A 385 -18.87 -15.74 8.37
C GLU A 385 -18.17 -16.61 7.33
N ALA A 386 -17.43 -16.03 6.38
CA ALA A 386 -16.79 -16.79 5.31
C ALA A 386 -15.67 -17.71 5.84
N TRP A 387 -15.82 -18.99 5.65
CA TRP A 387 -14.93 -20.07 6.13
C TRP A 387 -13.88 -20.51 5.11
N THR A 388 -13.93 -20.01 3.88
CA THR A 388 -12.90 -20.25 2.86
C THR A 388 -12.30 -18.92 2.39
N ASP A 389 -10.98 -18.92 2.21
CA ASP A 389 -10.25 -17.72 1.71
C ASP A 389 -10.80 -17.24 0.36
N LYS A 390 -11.16 -18.19 -0.52
CA LYS A 390 -11.75 -17.87 -1.83
C LYS A 390 -13.09 -17.15 -1.71
N MET A 391 -13.96 -17.54 -0.78
CA MET A 391 -15.24 -16.85 -0.54
C MET A 391 -15.01 -15.46 0.05
N LYS A 392 -14.07 -15.37 0.98
CA LYS A 392 -13.67 -14.10 1.61
C LYS A 392 -13.09 -13.14 0.58
N GLU A 393 -12.19 -13.63 -0.30
CA GLU A 393 -11.63 -12.86 -1.41
C GLU A 393 -12.72 -12.40 -2.40
N THR A 394 -13.67 -13.27 -2.74
CA THR A 394 -14.77 -12.89 -3.64
C THR A 394 -15.64 -11.79 -3.03
N LEU A 395 -16.02 -11.93 -1.76
CA LEU A 395 -16.88 -10.95 -1.08
C LEU A 395 -16.15 -9.65 -0.76
N SER A 396 -14.83 -9.67 -0.54
CA SER A 396 -14.05 -8.46 -0.29
C SER A 396 -14.10 -7.44 -1.43
N ASN A 397 -14.32 -7.89 -2.67
CA ASN A 397 -14.49 -7.01 -3.82
C ASN A 397 -15.72 -6.09 -3.73
N PHE A 398 -16.68 -6.42 -2.86
CA PHE A 398 -17.93 -5.68 -2.65
C PHE A 398 -17.90 -4.82 -1.37
N LEU A 399 -16.77 -4.80 -0.68
CA LEU A 399 -16.53 -3.98 0.50
C LEU A 399 -15.62 -2.80 0.17
N ILE A 400 -15.80 -1.72 0.92
CA ILE A 400 -14.93 -0.54 0.90
C ILE A 400 -14.47 -0.23 2.31
N GLU A 401 -13.26 0.29 2.43
CA GLU A 401 -12.78 0.84 3.69
C GLU A 401 -13.35 2.25 3.88
N LYS A 402 -13.97 2.46 5.05
CA LYS A 402 -14.38 3.79 5.50
C LYS A 402 -13.71 4.15 6.81
N PRO A 403 -13.47 5.43 7.10
CA PRO A 403 -12.99 5.84 8.40
C PRO A 403 -13.86 5.28 9.53
N CYS A 404 -13.23 4.79 10.58
CA CYS A 404 -13.95 4.24 11.74
C CYS A 404 -14.91 5.30 12.34
N PRO A 405 -16.18 5.01 12.57
CA PRO A 405 -17.16 5.99 13.07
C PRO A 405 -16.87 6.49 14.49
N VAL A 406 -16.00 5.81 15.26
CA VAL A 406 -15.67 6.17 16.64
C VAL A 406 -14.40 7.02 16.71
N CYS A 407 -13.32 6.62 16.00
CA CYS A 407 -12.06 7.34 16.05
C CYS A 407 -11.79 8.22 14.81
N HIS A 408 -12.67 8.19 13.82
CA HIS A 408 -12.58 8.99 12.59
C HIS A 408 -11.21 8.91 11.89
N GLY A 409 -10.58 7.73 11.92
CA GLY A 409 -9.25 7.51 11.34
C GLY A 409 -8.09 7.57 12.34
N ALA A 410 -8.24 8.19 13.49
CA ALA A 410 -7.17 8.42 14.46
C ALA A 410 -6.59 7.14 15.11
N ARG A 411 -7.20 5.97 14.93
CA ARG A 411 -6.77 4.63 15.42
C ARG A 411 -6.70 4.47 16.94
N LEU A 412 -6.70 5.57 17.70
CA LEU A 412 -6.52 5.63 19.15
C LEU A 412 -7.83 5.91 19.88
N ARG A 413 -7.82 5.65 21.18
CA ARG A 413 -8.91 6.01 22.09
C ARG A 413 -8.99 7.53 22.30
N PRO A 414 -10.17 8.11 22.56
CA PRO A 414 -10.33 9.54 22.86
C PRO A 414 -9.47 10.02 24.01
N GLU A 415 -9.26 9.17 25.04
CA GLU A 415 -8.44 9.48 26.20
C GLU A 415 -6.95 9.66 25.82
N SER A 416 -6.46 8.89 24.83
CA SER A 416 -5.10 9.02 24.31
C SER A 416 -4.94 10.29 23.46
N LEU A 417 -5.98 10.70 22.74
CA LEU A 417 -6.01 11.91 21.92
C LEU A 417 -6.17 13.20 22.75
N ALA A 418 -6.49 13.08 24.05
CA ALA A 418 -6.58 14.18 24.98
C ALA A 418 -5.22 14.82 25.32
N PHE A 419 -4.12 14.14 25.04
CA PHE A 419 -2.76 14.63 25.26
C PHE A 419 -2.23 15.34 24.01
N ARG A 420 -1.63 16.53 24.20
CA ARG A 420 -1.17 17.39 23.09
C ARG A 420 0.27 17.85 23.30
N VAL A 421 1.01 17.95 22.19
CA VAL A 421 2.34 18.57 22.08
C VAL A 421 2.23 19.67 21.03
N GLY A 422 2.61 20.89 21.34
CA GLY A 422 2.43 22.03 20.42
C GLY A 422 0.98 22.22 19.96
N ASN A 423 0.02 22.04 20.88
CA ASN A 423 -1.43 22.11 20.65
C ASN A 423 -2.02 21.05 19.68
N LYS A 424 -1.23 20.05 19.26
CA LYS A 424 -1.69 18.94 18.40
C LYS A 424 -1.63 17.61 19.15
N ASN A 425 -2.60 16.73 18.92
CA ASN A 425 -2.54 15.34 19.40
C ASN A 425 -1.70 14.48 18.45
N ILE A 426 -1.36 13.26 18.88
CA ILE A 426 -0.47 12.36 18.11
C ILE A 426 -1.04 11.95 16.75
N ALA A 427 -2.36 11.85 16.60
CA ALA A 427 -3.00 11.54 15.32
C ALA A 427 -2.93 12.75 14.37
N GLU A 428 -3.23 13.97 14.85
CA GLU A 428 -3.12 15.20 14.07
C GLU A 428 -1.68 15.42 13.56
N ILE A 429 -0.65 15.11 14.38
CA ILE A 429 0.75 15.15 13.93
C ILE A 429 1.00 14.05 12.89
N SER A 430 0.49 12.86 13.10
CA SER A 430 0.70 11.76 12.16
C SER A 430 0.04 12.00 10.78
N ASP A 431 -1.00 12.82 10.73
CA ASP A 431 -1.71 13.18 9.49
C ASP A 431 -1.07 14.35 8.74
N MET A 432 -0.07 15.04 9.35
CA MET A 432 0.69 16.08 8.65
C MET A 432 1.65 15.48 7.61
N ALA A 433 1.88 16.20 6.52
CA ALA A 433 2.92 15.84 5.56
C ALA A 433 4.31 15.94 6.20
N VAL A 434 5.24 15.07 5.78
CA VAL A 434 6.62 15.06 6.28
C VAL A 434 7.29 16.42 6.10
N SER A 435 7.01 17.13 4.99
CA SER A 435 7.48 18.50 4.73
C SER A 435 7.06 19.51 5.77
N ASP A 436 5.88 19.33 6.39
CA ASP A 436 5.32 20.28 7.36
C ASP A 436 5.68 19.90 8.80
N LEU A 437 6.03 18.62 9.03
CA LEU A 437 6.44 18.11 10.34
C LEU A 437 7.78 18.69 10.79
N LEU A 438 8.74 18.86 9.88
CA LEU A 438 10.06 19.36 10.23
C LEU A 438 9.98 20.79 10.80
N PRO A 439 9.37 21.78 10.09
CA PRO A 439 9.17 23.12 10.65
C PRO A 439 8.31 23.14 11.91
N PHE A 440 7.36 22.22 12.04
CA PHE A 440 6.54 22.11 13.25
C PHE A 440 7.38 21.74 14.48
N PHE A 441 8.27 20.75 14.36
CA PHE A 441 9.15 20.34 15.46
C PHE A 441 10.22 21.37 15.77
N ASP A 442 10.75 22.08 14.77
CA ASP A 442 11.75 23.16 14.96
C ASP A 442 11.18 24.37 15.72
N ASN A 443 9.86 24.63 15.59
CA ASN A 443 9.17 25.75 16.20
C ASN A 443 8.32 25.36 17.44
N LEU A 444 8.59 24.19 18.06
CA LEU A 444 7.84 23.77 19.25
C LEU A 444 8.11 24.68 20.45
N ASP A 445 7.04 25.25 20.99
CA ASP A 445 7.09 25.98 22.26
C ASP A 445 6.97 25.04 23.46
N LEU A 446 8.11 24.59 23.98
CA LEU A 446 8.24 23.72 25.13
C LEU A 446 8.81 24.50 26.34
N MET A 447 8.35 24.12 27.53
CA MET A 447 8.96 24.64 28.78
C MET A 447 10.40 24.07 28.92
N GLU A 448 11.27 24.77 29.66
CA GLU A 448 12.69 24.35 29.81
C GLU A 448 12.86 22.89 30.27
N LYS A 449 12.01 22.41 31.16
CA LYS A 449 12.00 21.02 31.62
C LYS A 449 11.61 20.07 30.49
N GLU A 450 10.60 20.43 29.68
CA GLU A 450 10.13 19.63 28.53
C GLU A 450 11.19 19.61 27.44
N LYS A 451 11.92 20.70 27.18
CA LYS A 451 13.03 20.80 26.24
C LYS A 451 14.12 19.78 26.54
N ILE A 452 14.59 19.76 27.80
CA ILE A 452 15.67 18.84 28.23
C ILE A 452 15.26 17.37 28.00
N ILE A 453 14.01 17.02 28.32
CA ILE A 453 13.50 15.66 28.15
C ILE A 453 13.32 15.30 26.67
N ALA A 454 12.84 16.26 25.87
CA ALA A 454 12.51 16.04 24.46
C ALA A 454 13.71 16.13 23.52
N GLU A 455 14.83 16.74 23.91
CA GLU A 455 15.98 17.07 23.04
C GLU A 455 16.46 15.86 22.22
N GLN A 456 16.77 14.76 22.88
CA GLN A 456 17.26 13.57 22.19
C GLN A 456 16.17 12.91 21.32
N ILE A 457 14.91 12.93 21.77
CA ILE A 457 13.77 12.38 21.03
C ILE A 457 13.53 13.20 19.75
N LEU A 458 13.54 14.52 19.88
CA LEU A 458 13.37 15.44 18.74
C LEU A 458 14.51 15.34 17.74
N HIS A 459 15.76 15.17 18.22
CA HIS A 459 16.91 14.93 17.34
C HIS A 459 16.72 13.68 16.47
N GLU A 460 16.26 12.58 17.05
CA GLU A 460 16.00 11.34 16.32
C GLU A 460 14.83 11.47 15.32
N ILE A 461 13.75 12.18 15.71
CA ILE A 461 12.63 12.48 14.82
C ILE A 461 13.11 13.33 13.64
N HIS A 462 13.88 14.40 13.92
CA HIS A 462 14.42 15.30 12.90
C HIS A 462 15.27 14.56 11.88
N ASN A 463 16.18 13.69 12.32
CA ASN A 463 17.04 12.90 11.44
C ASN A 463 16.21 12.02 10.51
N ARG A 464 15.23 11.28 11.05
CA ARG A 464 14.39 10.39 10.25
C ARG A 464 13.49 11.13 9.26
N LEU A 465 12.93 12.27 9.65
CA LEU A 465 12.14 13.12 8.75
C LEU A 465 13.03 13.68 7.62
N THR A 466 14.24 14.14 7.95
CA THR A 466 15.22 14.63 6.95
C THR A 466 15.58 13.53 5.93
N PHE A 467 15.75 12.27 6.37
CA PHE A 467 16.01 11.17 5.44
C PHE A 467 14.80 10.90 4.52
N LEU A 468 13.58 10.99 5.02
CA LEU A 468 12.39 10.85 4.18
C LEU A 468 12.30 11.96 3.11
N ILE A 469 12.64 13.20 3.48
CA ILE A 469 12.69 14.33 2.55
C ILE A 469 13.77 14.12 1.48
N ASN A 470 14.96 13.64 1.89
CA ASN A 470 16.08 13.42 0.99
C ASN A 470 15.84 12.29 -0.03
N VAL A 471 14.95 11.35 0.25
CA VAL A 471 14.55 10.31 -0.71
C VAL A 471 13.29 10.68 -1.52
N GLY A 472 12.82 11.95 -1.46
CA GLY A 472 11.67 12.45 -2.20
C GLY A 472 10.32 11.93 -1.70
N LEU A 473 10.17 11.75 -0.38
CA LEU A 473 8.92 11.29 0.28
C LEU A 473 8.33 12.37 1.21
N ASP A 474 8.62 13.64 0.93
CA ASP A 474 8.21 14.80 1.71
C ASP A 474 6.69 15.02 1.74
N TYR A 475 5.97 14.53 0.72
CA TYR A 475 4.52 14.60 0.61
C TYR A 475 3.75 13.54 1.41
N LEU A 476 4.42 12.48 1.90
CA LEU A 476 3.77 11.41 2.66
C LEU A 476 3.37 11.87 4.06
N THR A 477 2.30 11.28 4.60
CA THR A 477 1.92 11.40 6.01
C THR A 477 2.37 10.19 6.81
N LEU A 478 2.66 10.35 8.10
CA LEU A 478 3.06 9.24 8.96
C LEU A 478 1.92 8.23 9.22
N SER A 479 0.67 8.68 9.12
CA SER A 479 -0.54 7.85 9.29
C SER A 479 -0.82 6.95 8.10
N ARG A 480 -0.27 7.24 6.90
CA ARG A 480 -0.52 6.48 5.66
C ARG A 480 -0.16 5.01 5.84
N THR A 481 -1.08 4.13 5.51
CA THR A 481 -0.91 2.67 5.63
C THR A 481 0.11 2.14 4.63
N ALA A 482 0.95 1.21 5.07
CA ALA A 482 1.97 0.60 4.22
C ALA A 482 1.37 -0.18 3.02
N THR A 483 0.13 -0.65 3.14
CA THR A 483 -0.60 -1.36 2.06
C THR A 483 -1.01 -0.46 0.90
N THR A 484 -1.06 0.87 1.10
CA THR A 484 -1.42 1.86 0.06
C THR A 484 -0.22 2.46 -0.65
N LEU A 485 1.00 2.07 -0.24
CA LEU A 485 2.23 2.56 -0.84
C LEU A 485 2.51 1.86 -2.17
N SER A 486 3.00 2.62 -3.14
CA SER A 486 3.60 2.03 -4.34
C SER A 486 4.88 1.26 -4.00
N GLY A 487 5.31 0.36 -4.89
CA GLY A 487 6.55 -0.40 -4.70
C GLY A 487 7.78 0.52 -4.49
N GLY A 488 7.89 1.58 -5.26
CA GLY A 488 8.96 2.58 -5.13
C GLY A 488 8.90 3.38 -3.83
N GLU A 489 7.71 3.82 -3.37
CA GLU A 489 7.54 4.48 -2.07
C GLU A 489 7.98 3.58 -0.91
N ALA A 490 7.53 2.32 -0.90
CA ALA A 490 7.89 1.36 0.14
C ALA A 490 9.41 1.07 0.16
N GLN A 491 10.04 0.98 -1.00
CA GLN A 491 11.49 0.80 -1.14
C GLN A 491 12.26 1.99 -0.60
N ARG A 492 11.85 3.22 -0.95
CA ARG A 492 12.49 4.46 -0.46
C ARG A 492 12.32 4.65 1.04
N ILE A 493 11.17 4.27 1.63
CA ILE A 493 10.99 4.28 3.09
C ILE A 493 12.01 3.35 3.75
N ARG A 494 12.24 2.14 3.21
CA ARG A 494 13.27 1.23 3.73
C ARG A 494 14.66 1.81 3.58
N LEU A 495 14.95 2.41 2.43
CA LEU A 495 16.22 3.09 2.20
C LEU A 495 16.45 4.18 3.25
N ALA A 496 15.48 5.07 3.47
CA ALA A 496 15.53 6.11 4.49
C ALA A 496 15.78 5.54 5.91
N THR A 497 15.10 4.43 6.25
CA THR A 497 15.26 3.75 7.55
C THR A 497 16.68 3.18 7.70
N GLN A 498 17.24 2.57 6.65
CA GLN A 498 18.59 2.00 6.68
C GLN A 498 19.68 3.09 6.77
N ILE A 499 19.51 4.21 6.08
CA ILE A 499 20.39 5.37 6.19
C ILE A 499 20.37 5.91 7.62
N GLY A 500 19.18 6.02 8.21
CA GLY A 500 18.99 6.45 9.61
C GLY A 500 19.70 5.58 10.64
N SER A 501 20.03 4.32 10.30
CA SER A 501 20.77 3.44 11.19
C SER A 501 22.26 3.79 11.32
N GLY A 502 22.82 4.64 10.42
CA GLY A 502 24.22 5.10 10.46
C GLY A 502 25.26 3.97 10.32
N LEU A 503 24.88 2.83 9.73
CA LEU A 503 25.78 1.68 9.59
C LEU A 503 26.93 1.99 8.61
N VAL A 504 28.13 1.59 8.96
CA VAL A 504 29.37 1.82 8.20
C VAL A 504 30.01 0.48 7.85
N GLY A 505 30.65 0.39 6.67
CA GLY A 505 31.33 -0.82 6.20
C GLY A 505 30.38 -1.94 5.74
N VAL A 506 29.14 -1.61 5.41
CA VAL A 506 28.09 -2.51 4.94
C VAL A 506 28.06 -2.55 3.41
N LEU A 507 27.64 -3.67 2.84
CA LEU A 507 27.31 -3.84 1.43
C LEU A 507 25.79 -3.66 1.24
N TYR A 508 25.37 -2.56 0.64
CA TYR A 508 23.97 -2.35 0.27
C TYR A 508 23.73 -2.81 -1.18
N ILE A 509 22.64 -3.55 -1.39
CA ILE A 509 22.20 -4.00 -2.71
C ILE A 509 20.79 -3.49 -2.96
N LEU A 510 20.61 -2.65 -3.98
CA LEU A 510 19.37 -1.97 -4.30
C LEU A 510 18.86 -2.42 -5.68
N ASP A 511 17.55 -2.62 -5.80
CA ASP A 511 16.86 -3.00 -7.04
C ASP A 511 16.08 -1.81 -7.57
N GLU A 512 16.59 -1.18 -8.63
CA GLU A 512 15.92 -0.08 -9.35
C GLU A 512 15.35 1.03 -8.43
N PRO A 513 16.15 1.68 -7.57
CA PRO A 513 15.64 2.64 -6.59
C PRO A 513 15.08 3.92 -7.21
N SER A 514 15.36 4.23 -8.48
CA SER A 514 14.85 5.39 -9.23
C SER A 514 13.42 5.20 -9.76
N ILE A 515 12.81 4.01 -9.59
CA ILE A 515 11.47 3.70 -10.13
C ILE A 515 10.41 4.69 -9.66
N GLY A 516 9.62 5.20 -10.62
CA GLY A 516 8.50 6.11 -10.36
C GLY A 516 8.92 7.50 -9.85
N LEU A 517 10.21 7.84 -9.97
CA LEU A 517 10.73 9.15 -9.62
C LEU A 517 10.70 10.12 -10.80
N HIS A 518 10.31 11.35 -10.52
CA HIS A 518 10.65 12.48 -11.39
C HIS A 518 12.16 12.77 -11.28
N GLN A 519 12.78 13.34 -12.34
CA GLN A 519 14.23 13.58 -12.37
C GLN A 519 14.72 14.42 -11.19
N ARG A 520 13.95 15.40 -10.74
CA ARG A 520 14.26 16.20 -9.55
C ARG A 520 14.41 15.35 -8.27
N ASP A 521 13.54 14.34 -8.09
CA ASP A 521 13.61 13.45 -6.93
C ASP A 521 14.74 12.43 -7.09
N ASN A 522 15.08 12.06 -8.34
CA ASN A 522 16.22 11.20 -8.66
C ASN A 522 17.55 11.87 -8.28
N ASP A 523 17.69 13.17 -8.51
CA ASP A 523 18.88 13.93 -8.08
C ASP A 523 19.07 13.85 -6.56
N LYS A 524 18.01 14.03 -5.76
CA LYS A 524 18.04 13.89 -4.28
C LYS A 524 18.44 12.46 -3.86
N LEU A 525 17.88 11.45 -4.53
CA LEU A 525 18.22 10.06 -4.29
C LEU A 525 19.71 9.79 -4.56
N LEU A 526 20.24 10.28 -5.69
CA LEU A 526 21.65 10.13 -6.05
C LEU A 526 22.58 10.78 -5.02
N ASP A 527 22.24 11.96 -4.53
CA ASP A 527 23.02 12.63 -3.48
C ASP A 527 23.00 11.82 -2.19
N THR A 528 21.87 11.22 -1.87
CA THR A 528 21.72 10.31 -0.72
C THR A 528 22.59 9.05 -0.85
N LEU A 529 22.59 8.40 -2.03
CA LEU A 529 23.42 7.21 -2.30
C LEU A 529 24.92 7.56 -2.25
N LYS A 530 25.33 8.72 -2.78
CA LYS A 530 26.70 9.21 -2.65
C LYS A 530 27.08 9.45 -1.19
N GLY A 531 26.18 10.04 -0.40
CA GLY A 531 26.38 10.22 1.03
C GLY A 531 26.62 8.90 1.77
N MET A 532 25.82 7.85 1.47
CA MET A 532 26.03 6.50 2.02
C MET A 532 27.40 5.91 1.63
N ARG A 533 27.81 6.08 0.37
CA ARG A 533 29.14 5.66 -0.11
C ARG A 533 30.25 6.38 0.68
N ASP A 534 30.13 7.68 0.84
CA ASP A 534 31.14 8.52 1.49
C ASP A 534 31.30 8.22 2.98
N LEU A 535 30.28 7.61 3.62
CA LEU A 535 30.37 7.01 4.95
C LEU A 535 31.21 5.71 5.00
N GLY A 536 31.72 5.22 3.85
CA GLY A 536 32.55 4.02 3.77
C GLY A 536 31.76 2.73 3.49
N ASN A 537 30.56 2.84 2.92
CA ASN A 537 29.76 1.69 2.47
C ASN A 537 30.02 1.36 0.99
N THR A 538 29.80 0.11 0.63
CA THR A 538 29.77 -0.33 -0.77
C THR A 538 28.33 -0.45 -1.21
N LEU A 539 27.96 0.18 -2.32
CA LEU A 539 26.61 0.13 -2.88
C LEU A 539 26.63 -0.58 -4.23
N ILE A 540 25.83 -1.61 -4.39
CA ILE A 540 25.52 -2.25 -5.67
C ILE A 540 24.08 -1.87 -6.03
N VAL A 541 23.89 -1.22 -7.15
CA VAL A 541 22.59 -0.76 -7.62
C VAL A 541 22.31 -1.41 -8.97
N VAL A 542 21.21 -2.16 -9.07
CA VAL A 542 20.70 -2.62 -10.36
C VAL A 542 19.87 -1.48 -10.93
N GLU A 543 20.29 -0.92 -12.07
CA GLU A 543 19.67 0.29 -12.63
C GLU A 543 19.68 0.37 -14.15
N HIS A 544 18.72 1.15 -14.66
CA HIS A 544 18.53 1.43 -16.08
C HIS A 544 18.52 2.94 -16.38
N ASP A 545 18.40 3.77 -15.35
CA ASP A 545 18.37 5.22 -15.48
C ASP A 545 19.75 5.77 -15.90
N GLU A 546 19.77 6.62 -16.94
CA GLU A 546 21.02 7.18 -17.50
C GLU A 546 21.77 8.02 -16.47
N ASP A 547 21.07 8.84 -15.67
CA ASP A 547 21.70 9.75 -14.70
C ASP A 547 22.34 8.97 -13.56
N THR A 548 21.69 7.90 -13.10
CA THR A 548 22.22 6.98 -12.08
C THR A 548 23.48 6.25 -12.60
N ILE A 549 23.43 5.74 -13.85
CA ILE A 549 24.59 5.06 -14.46
C ILE A 549 25.76 6.04 -14.60
N ARG A 550 25.53 7.29 -15.03
CA ARG A 550 26.57 8.32 -15.14
C ARG A 550 27.16 8.76 -13.82
N ALA A 551 26.36 8.70 -12.74
CA ALA A 551 26.81 9.05 -11.38
C ALA A 551 27.63 7.93 -10.70
N ALA A 552 27.67 6.73 -11.29
CA ALA A 552 28.38 5.57 -10.73
C ALA A 552 29.90 5.73 -10.76
N ASP A 553 30.58 5.26 -9.72
CA ASP A 553 32.03 5.13 -9.69
C ASP A 553 32.51 3.94 -10.53
N TRP A 554 31.69 2.89 -10.63
CA TRP A 554 31.98 1.67 -11.37
C TRP A 554 30.69 1.09 -11.98
N ILE A 555 30.76 0.70 -13.24
CA ILE A 555 29.65 0.14 -14.01
C ILE A 555 29.99 -1.29 -14.41
N VAL A 556 29.01 -2.18 -14.33
CA VAL A 556 29.08 -3.55 -14.86
C VAL A 556 27.91 -3.76 -15.79
N ASP A 557 28.19 -3.87 -17.09
CA ASP A 557 27.17 -4.14 -18.11
C ASP A 557 27.05 -5.63 -18.37
N ILE A 558 25.84 -6.19 -18.13
CA ILE A 558 25.55 -7.63 -18.22
C ILE A 558 24.69 -7.90 -19.45
N GLY A 559 25.18 -8.79 -20.31
CA GLY A 559 24.53 -9.09 -21.57
C GLY A 559 25.14 -10.31 -22.27
N PRO A 560 25.29 -10.27 -23.63
CA PRO A 560 24.84 -9.20 -24.57
C PRO A 560 23.31 -9.21 -24.83
N GLY A 561 22.62 -10.30 -24.51
CA GLY A 561 21.18 -10.49 -24.70
C GLY A 561 20.44 -10.76 -23.40
N ALA A 562 19.20 -11.29 -23.52
CA ALA A 562 18.36 -11.71 -22.40
C ALA A 562 18.32 -13.25 -22.33
N GLY A 563 17.93 -13.80 -21.15
CA GLY A 563 17.79 -15.24 -20.95
C GLY A 563 19.07 -16.01 -21.24
N GLU A 564 18.99 -17.05 -22.09
CA GLU A 564 20.16 -17.85 -22.46
C GLU A 564 21.23 -17.09 -23.24
N GLN A 565 20.88 -16.01 -23.92
CA GLN A 565 21.84 -15.16 -24.63
C GLN A 565 22.53 -14.13 -23.71
N GLY A 566 22.07 -14.02 -22.46
CA GLY A 566 22.62 -13.16 -21.42
C GLY A 566 23.67 -13.86 -20.56
N GLY A 567 23.83 -13.37 -19.33
CA GLY A 567 24.62 -14.00 -18.28
C GLY A 567 26.14 -13.83 -18.39
N ARG A 568 26.63 -12.85 -19.17
CA ARG A 568 28.06 -12.53 -19.30
C ARG A 568 28.30 -11.05 -18.96
N VAL A 569 29.47 -10.75 -18.44
CA VAL A 569 29.93 -9.36 -18.33
C VAL A 569 30.42 -8.93 -19.70
N VAL A 570 29.78 -7.91 -20.28
CA VAL A 570 30.10 -7.34 -21.60
C VAL A 570 31.11 -6.22 -21.45
N ALA A 571 30.92 -5.38 -20.42
CA ALA A 571 31.85 -4.28 -20.10
C ALA A 571 31.86 -4.06 -18.59
N GLU A 572 33.03 -3.64 -18.06
CA GLU A 572 33.18 -3.22 -16.66
C GLU A 572 34.18 -2.06 -16.57
N GLY A 573 33.99 -1.19 -15.59
CA GLY A 573 34.92 -0.08 -15.33
C GLY A 573 34.22 1.25 -15.09
N THR A 574 34.97 2.35 -15.33
CA THR A 574 34.45 3.72 -15.31
C THR A 574 33.51 3.97 -16.49
N LEU A 575 32.80 5.09 -16.46
CA LEU A 575 31.91 5.52 -17.55
C LEU A 575 32.61 5.49 -18.90
N GLU A 576 33.82 6.09 -18.98
CA GLU A 576 34.59 6.19 -20.21
C GLU A 576 35.04 4.81 -20.75
N GLN A 577 35.37 3.89 -19.83
CA GLN A 577 35.76 2.53 -20.20
C GLN A 577 34.60 1.77 -20.81
N VAL A 578 33.38 1.89 -20.22
CA VAL A 578 32.18 1.23 -20.73
C VAL A 578 31.70 1.85 -22.06
N GLU A 579 31.78 3.18 -22.23
CA GLU A 579 31.49 3.87 -23.50
C GLU A 579 32.46 3.49 -24.64
N ALA A 580 33.68 3.03 -24.32
CA ALA A 580 34.65 2.57 -25.30
C ALA A 580 34.37 1.17 -25.88
N VAL A 581 33.59 0.32 -25.14
CA VAL A 581 33.29 -1.04 -25.55
C VAL A 581 32.17 -1.05 -26.61
N LYS A 582 32.50 -1.46 -27.82
CA LYS A 582 31.56 -1.45 -28.96
C LYS A 582 30.39 -2.40 -28.80
N ASP A 583 30.56 -3.50 -28.10
CA ASP A 583 29.51 -4.54 -27.90
C ASP A 583 28.58 -4.23 -26.74
N SER A 584 28.91 -3.23 -25.91
CA SER A 584 28.04 -2.78 -24.82
C SER A 584 26.88 -1.94 -25.36
N LEU A 585 25.66 -2.43 -25.25
CA LEU A 585 24.48 -1.65 -25.60
C LEU A 585 24.31 -0.44 -24.68
N THR A 586 24.53 -0.62 -23.39
CA THR A 586 24.53 0.46 -22.40
C THR A 586 25.54 1.54 -22.79
N GLY A 587 26.79 1.13 -23.10
CA GLY A 587 27.83 2.05 -23.54
C GLY A 587 27.49 2.82 -24.82
N GLN A 588 26.80 2.16 -25.77
CA GLN A 588 26.36 2.82 -27.02
C GLN A 588 25.31 3.91 -26.74
N TYR A 589 24.36 3.69 -25.82
CA TYR A 589 23.36 4.69 -25.45
C TYR A 589 23.98 5.85 -24.66
N LEU A 590 24.86 5.55 -23.70
CA LEU A 590 25.59 6.58 -22.93
C LEU A 590 26.44 7.49 -23.83
N LYS A 591 27.13 6.91 -24.78
CA LYS A 591 27.94 7.64 -25.77
C LYS A 591 27.11 8.42 -26.79
N GLY A 592 25.85 8.03 -27.01
CA GLY A 592 24.97 8.61 -28.03
C GLY A 592 25.12 8.04 -29.44
N SER A 593 25.90 6.94 -29.60
CA SER A 593 25.94 6.21 -30.88
C SER A 593 24.65 5.46 -31.19
N ARG A 594 23.90 5.13 -30.16
CA ARG A 594 22.49 4.72 -30.21
C ARG A 594 21.64 5.71 -29.42
N TYR A 595 20.45 6.01 -29.88
CA TYR A 595 19.51 6.90 -29.22
C TYR A 595 18.07 6.65 -29.70
N ILE A 596 17.08 7.14 -28.95
CA ILE A 596 15.67 7.16 -29.35
C ILE A 596 15.44 8.49 -30.09
N PRO A 597 15.11 8.44 -31.41
CA PRO A 597 14.95 9.66 -32.22
C PRO A 597 13.67 10.43 -31.86
N LEU A 598 13.67 11.74 -32.12
CA LEU A 598 12.45 12.53 -32.09
C LEU A 598 11.57 12.18 -33.30
N PRO A 599 10.24 12.20 -33.17
CA PRO A 599 9.35 12.01 -34.30
C PRO A 599 9.54 13.16 -35.30
N PRO A 600 9.46 12.89 -36.63
CA PRO A 600 9.66 13.92 -37.64
C PRO A 600 8.55 14.99 -37.59
N LYS A 601 7.37 14.63 -37.16
CA LYS A 601 6.24 15.52 -36.96
C LYS A 601 5.38 15.02 -35.80
N ARG A 602 4.92 15.94 -34.95
CA ARG A 602 3.94 15.64 -33.89
C ARG A 602 2.55 15.47 -34.50
N ARG A 603 1.80 14.47 -34.03
CA ARG A 603 0.38 14.31 -34.40
C ARG A 603 -0.47 15.35 -33.66
N THR A 604 -1.48 15.87 -34.33
CA THR A 604 -2.46 16.79 -33.74
C THR A 604 -3.70 16.09 -33.25
N GLY A 605 -3.72 14.75 -33.35
CA GLY A 605 -4.91 13.94 -33.09
C GLY A 605 -5.92 13.97 -34.27
N ASN A 606 -7.08 13.36 -34.03
CA ASN A 606 -8.18 13.29 -35.02
C ASN A 606 -9.16 14.50 -34.96
N GLY A 607 -8.85 15.54 -34.17
CA GLY A 607 -9.67 16.70 -33.93
C GLY A 607 -10.66 16.57 -32.77
N MET A 608 -10.91 15.39 -32.26
CA MET A 608 -11.74 15.11 -31.07
C MET A 608 -10.89 15.10 -29.78
N SER A 609 -11.53 15.28 -28.65
CA SER A 609 -10.84 15.30 -27.36
C SER A 609 -11.74 14.74 -26.26
N LEU A 610 -11.14 14.09 -25.29
CA LEU A 610 -11.75 13.87 -23.98
C LEU A 610 -11.47 15.08 -23.10
N ILE A 611 -12.46 15.57 -22.39
CA ILE A 611 -12.33 16.70 -21.45
C ILE A 611 -12.87 16.28 -20.10
N ILE A 612 -11.97 16.22 -19.13
CA ILE A 612 -12.31 16.00 -17.71
C ILE A 612 -12.55 17.39 -17.13
N LYS A 613 -13.70 17.62 -16.48
CA LYS A 613 -14.07 18.88 -15.83
C LYS A 613 -14.15 18.72 -14.32
N GLY A 614 -13.61 19.71 -13.61
CA GLY A 614 -13.75 19.85 -12.16
C GLY A 614 -13.16 18.68 -11.36
N ALA A 615 -12.05 18.10 -11.80
CA ALA A 615 -11.40 17.00 -11.10
C ALA A 615 -10.90 17.44 -9.72
N SER A 616 -11.47 16.86 -8.63
CA SER A 616 -11.25 17.29 -7.24
C SER A 616 -10.98 16.13 -6.28
N GLU A 617 -10.69 14.92 -6.81
CA GLU A 617 -10.41 13.75 -5.97
C GLU A 617 -9.02 13.87 -5.34
N HIS A 618 -8.91 13.46 -4.07
CA HIS A 618 -7.68 13.52 -3.27
C HIS A 618 -7.06 14.93 -3.26
N ASN A 619 -5.86 15.08 -3.82
CA ASN A 619 -5.14 16.35 -3.85
C ASN A 619 -5.42 17.21 -5.09
N LEU A 620 -6.24 16.75 -6.03
CA LEU A 620 -6.57 17.52 -7.24
C LEU A 620 -7.40 18.77 -6.90
N LYS A 621 -7.01 19.92 -7.44
CA LYS A 621 -7.56 21.24 -7.10
C LYS A 621 -8.57 21.73 -8.13
N HIS A 622 -9.66 20.96 -8.35
CA HIS A 622 -10.76 21.32 -9.26
C HIS A 622 -10.25 21.67 -10.65
N ILE A 623 -9.44 20.79 -11.23
CA ILE A 623 -8.75 21.01 -12.50
C ILE A 623 -9.57 20.53 -13.70
N ASP A 624 -9.41 21.24 -14.82
CA ASP A 624 -9.91 20.84 -16.12
C ASP A 624 -8.76 20.30 -16.97
N VAL A 625 -8.94 19.11 -17.57
CA VAL A 625 -7.89 18.45 -18.35
C VAL A 625 -8.43 18.01 -19.70
N ARG A 626 -7.72 18.40 -20.78
CA ARG A 626 -8.01 18.00 -22.15
C ARG A 626 -7.02 16.95 -22.65
N ILE A 627 -7.53 15.85 -23.23
CA ILE A 627 -6.74 14.77 -23.83
C ILE A 627 -7.14 14.63 -25.30
N PRO A 628 -6.24 14.93 -26.26
CA PRO A 628 -6.54 14.79 -27.70
C PRO A 628 -6.66 13.30 -28.07
N LEU A 629 -7.67 12.93 -28.85
CA LEU A 629 -7.88 11.59 -29.36
C LEU A 629 -7.05 11.33 -30.63
N GLY A 630 -6.64 10.08 -30.86
CA GLY A 630 -5.76 9.70 -31.96
C GLY A 630 -4.33 10.24 -31.82
N ALA A 631 -3.87 10.44 -30.59
CA ALA A 631 -2.55 10.95 -30.27
C ALA A 631 -1.86 10.13 -29.16
N PHE A 632 -0.54 10.25 -29.07
CA PHE A 632 0.26 9.74 -27.98
C PHE A 632 0.43 10.81 -26.89
N SER A 633 -0.35 10.71 -25.83
CA SER A 633 -0.36 11.67 -24.72
C SER A 633 0.41 11.11 -23.51
N VAL A 634 1.23 11.96 -22.90
CA VAL A 634 1.97 11.60 -21.67
C VAL A 634 1.55 12.50 -20.52
N VAL A 635 1.21 11.88 -19.38
CA VAL A 635 0.94 12.59 -18.12
C VAL A 635 2.16 12.47 -17.25
N THR A 636 2.77 13.60 -16.92
CA THR A 636 4.01 13.70 -16.17
C THR A 636 3.86 14.64 -14.97
N GLY A 637 4.90 14.79 -14.17
CA GLY A 637 4.94 15.64 -12.99
C GLY A 637 5.60 14.95 -11.80
N GLU A 638 5.80 15.65 -10.71
CA GLU A 638 6.47 15.11 -9.51
C GLU A 638 5.72 13.94 -8.87
N SER A 639 6.43 13.17 -8.02
CA SER A 639 5.83 12.10 -7.24
C SER A 639 4.75 12.68 -6.30
N GLY A 640 3.57 12.04 -6.25
CA GLY A 640 2.45 12.55 -5.45
C GLY A 640 1.68 13.74 -6.02
N SER A 641 1.97 14.21 -7.26
CA SER A 641 1.26 15.35 -7.89
C SER A 641 -0.19 15.08 -8.32
N GLY A 642 -0.68 13.83 -8.21
CA GLY A 642 -2.06 13.45 -8.54
C GLY A 642 -2.25 12.74 -9.88
N LYS A 643 -1.18 12.32 -10.56
CA LYS A 643 -1.22 11.64 -11.88
C LYS A 643 -2.11 10.41 -11.89
N SER A 644 -1.87 9.48 -10.95
CA SER A 644 -2.64 8.22 -10.87
C SER A 644 -4.10 8.48 -10.48
N THR A 645 -4.37 9.46 -9.63
CA THR A 645 -5.73 9.91 -9.29
C THR A 645 -6.46 10.41 -10.52
N LEU A 646 -5.84 11.28 -11.31
CA LEU A 646 -6.44 11.83 -12.54
C LEU A 646 -6.74 10.72 -13.57
N ILE A 647 -5.79 9.83 -13.80
CA ILE A 647 -5.88 8.85 -14.89
C ILE A 647 -6.58 7.56 -14.48
N ASN A 648 -6.22 6.97 -13.33
CA ASN A 648 -6.78 5.67 -12.93
C ASN A 648 -8.14 5.82 -12.23
N GLU A 649 -8.30 6.81 -11.33
CA GLU A 649 -9.52 6.94 -10.55
C GLU A 649 -10.58 7.79 -11.25
N ILE A 650 -10.20 8.90 -11.91
CA ILE A 650 -11.17 9.77 -12.59
C ILE A 650 -11.38 9.32 -14.04
N LEU A 651 -10.33 9.32 -14.87
CA LEU A 651 -10.50 9.03 -16.31
C LEU A 651 -10.95 7.57 -16.55
N TYR A 652 -10.18 6.59 -16.04
CA TYR A 652 -10.48 5.18 -16.31
C TYR A 652 -11.78 4.72 -15.66
N GLN A 653 -11.98 4.99 -14.35
CA GLN A 653 -13.22 4.59 -13.67
C GLN A 653 -14.43 5.38 -14.17
N GLY A 654 -14.28 6.69 -14.38
CA GLY A 654 -15.37 7.55 -14.88
C GLY A 654 -15.84 7.10 -16.27
N LEU A 655 -14.92 6.92 -17.23
CA LEU A 655 -15.27 6.40 -18.54
C LEU A 655 -15.83 4.97 -18.49
N SER A 656 -15.28 4.10 -17.66
CA SER A 656 -15.79 2.74 -17.48
C SER A 656 -17.21 2.74 -16.94
N ASN A 657 -17.52 3.63 -16.00
CA ASN A 657 -18.88 3.80 -15.48
C ASN A 657 -19.86 4.28 -16.58
N ILE A 658 -19.44 5.27 -17.36
CA ILE A 658 -20.26 5.79 -18.48
C ILE A 658 -20.53 4.69 -19.51
N LYS A 659 -19.49 3.95 -19.95
CA LYS A 659 -19.62 2.91 -20.99
C LYS A 659 -20.42 1.70 -20.54
N ASN A 660 -20.23 1.25 -19.30
CA ASN A 660 -20.88 0.06 -18.74
C ASN A 660 -22.19 0.39 -18.00
N ARG A 661 -22.59 1.66 -17.92
CA ARG A 661 -23.74 2.14 -17.12
C ARG A 661 -23.68 1.66 -15.68
N THR A 662 -22.48 1.75 -15.09
CA THR A 662 -22.21 1.32 -13.72
C THR A 662 -21.90 2.53 -12.84
N SER A 663 -21.90 2.34 -11.53
CA SER A 663 -21.62 3.38 -10.55
C SER A 663 -20.52 2.93 -9.58
N TYR A 664 -19.42 2.40 -10.12
CA TYR A 664 -18.27 2.01 -9.29
C TYR A 664 -17.47 3.24 -8.86
N GLY A 665 -17.21 3.36 -7.56
CA GLY A 665 -16.46 4.48 -6.99
C GLY A 665 -17.27 5.79 -7.04
N ASN A 666 -16.80 6.78 -6.30
CA ASN A 666 -17.37 8.13 -6.27
C ASN A 666 -16.24 9.15 -6.42
N ALA A 667 -15.39 8.99 -7.46
CA ALA A 667 -14.36 9.97 -7.71
C ALA A 667 -14.99 11.36 -7.91
N ALA A 668 -14.43 12.37 -7.26
CA ALA A 668 -14.96 13.72 -7.28
C ALA A 668 -14.54 14.44 -8.56
N PHE A 669 -15.45 14.52 -9.53
CA PHE A 669 -15.33 15.32 -10.76
C PHE A 669 -16.73 15.75 -11.24
N GLU A 670 -16.80 16.80 -12.06
CA GLU A 670 -18.09 17.29 -12.56
C GLU A 670 -18.58 16.50 -13.77
N ALA A 671 -17.75 16.34 -14.83
CA ALA A 671 -18.11 15.64 -16.05
C ALA A 671 -16.88 15.12 -16.81
N ILE A 672 -17.11 14.11 -17.67
CA ILE A 672 -16.18 13.69 -18.73
C ILE A 672 -16.92 13.85 -20.05
N GLU A 673 -16.51 14.85 -20.85
CA GLU A 673 -17.05 15.10 -22.18
C GLU A 673 -16.24 14.35 -23.24
N GLY A 674 -16.88 13.93 -24.35
CA GLY A 674 -16.23 13.21 -25.46
C GLY A 674 -16.15 11.70 -25.24
N ALA A 675 -16.79 11.16 -24.20
CA ALA A 675 -16.80 9.72 -23.93
C ALA A 675 -17.41 8.89 -25.09
N GLU A 676 -18.31 9.51 -25.89
CA GLU A 676 -18.93 8.90 -27.07
C GLU A 676 -17.94 8.53 -28.15
N TYR A 677 -16.82 9.25 -28.26
CA TYR A 677 -15.79 9.02 -29.30
C TYR A 677 -14.84 7.85 -28.99
N VAL A 678 -14.98 7.23 -27.84
CA VAL A 678 -14.15 6.07 -27.42
C VAL A 678 -14.99 4.81 -27.40
N ASP A 679 -14.64 3.81 -28.19
CA ASP A 679 -15.36 2.52 -28.21
C ASP A 679 -14.99 1.63 -27.04
N LYS A 680 -13.72 1.51 -26.78
CA LYS A 680 -13.15 0.59 -25.78
C LYS A 680 -12.08 1.28 -24.92
N ILE A 681 -12.01 0.88 -23.65
CA ILE A 681 -10.98 1.36 -22.74
C ILE A 681 -10.16 0.14 -22.28
N VAL A 682 -8.85 0.27 -22.35
CA VAL A 682 -7.89 -0.76 -21.92
C VAL A 682 -6.93 -0.14 -20.92
N ASN A 683 -7.00 -0.60 -19.66
CA ASN A 683 -6.04 -0.19 -18.63
C ASN A 683 -4.98 -1.27 -18.46
N ILE A 684 -3.71 -0.88 -18.61
CA ILE A 684 -2.53 -1.74 -18.53
C ILE A 684 -1.69 -1.26 -17.33
N ASP A 685 -2.01 -1.79 -16.17
CA ASP A 685 -1.33 -1.52 -14.90
C ASP A 685 -0.23 -2.54 -14.60
N GLN A 686 0.58 -2.28 -13.56
CA GLN A 686 1.68 -3.14 -13.12
C GLN A 686 1.22 -4.32 -12.23
N GLN A 687 -0.09 -4.49 -11.99
CA GLN A 687 -0.59 -5.59 -11.18
C GLN A 687 -0.28 -6.95 -11.84
N PRO A 688 0.00 -7.99 -11.05
CA PRO A 688 0.26 -9.34 -11.57
C PRO A 688 -0.88 -9.84 -12.46
N ILE A 689 -0.55 -10.60 -13.51
CA ILE A 689 -1.54 -11.25 -14.40
C ILE A 689 -2.34 -12.38 -13.72
N GLY A 690 -2.05 -12.64 -12.44
CA GLY A 690 -2.78 -13.58 -11.59
C GLY A 690 -2.08 -13.77 -10.25
N ARG A 691 -2.84 -14.16 -9.24
CA ARG A 691 -2.38 -14.30 -7.86
C ARG A 691 -1.92 -15.72 -7.48
N THR A 692 -2.05 -16.68 -8.40
CA THR A 692 -1.71 -18.08 -8.15
C THR A 692 -0.59 -18.56 -9.06
N PRO A 693 0.20 -19.57 -8.66
CA PRO A 693 1.25 -20.17 -9.49
C PRO A 693 0.75 -20.79 -10.80
N ARG A 694 -0.56 -21.01 -10.94
CA ARG A 694 -1.21 -21.52 -12.16
C ARG A 694 -1.39 -20.46 -13.24
N SER A 695 -1.39 -19.19 -12.89
CA SER A 695 -1.42 -18.10 -13.85
C SER A 695 -0.04 -17.93 -14.45
N ASN A 696 0.05 -17.87 -15.78
CA ASN A 696 1.30 -17.64 -16.52
C ASN A 696 1.00 -16.95 -17.85
N ALA A 697 2.04 -16.54 -18.58
CA ALA A 697 1.89 -15.81 -19.85
C ALA A 697 1.08 -16.61 -20.87
N ALA A 698 1.31 -17.92 -20.99
CA ALA A 698 0.61 -18.77 -21.96
C ALA A 698 -0.89 -18.91 -21.64
N THR A 699 -1.29 -18.95 -20.36
CA THR A 699 -2.71 -19.00 -19.96
C THR A 699 -3.39 -17.67 -20.15
N TYR A 700 -2.74 -16.57 -19.80
CA TYR A 700 -3.29 -15.21 -19.87
C TYR A 700 -3.55 -14.79 -21.32
N THR A 701 -2.62 -15.07 -22.24
CA THR A 701 -2.76 -14.80 -23.69
C THR A 701 -3.66 -15.80 -24.42
N SER A 702 -4.22 -16.79 -23.72
CA SER A 702 -4.94 -17.92 -24.30
C SER A 702 -4.11 -18.76 -25.30
N LEU A 703 -2.80 -18.60 -25.33
CA LEU A 703 -1.86 -19.39 -26.11
C LEU A 703 -1.91 -20.87 -25.68
N PHE A 704 -2.01 -21.12 -24.38
CA PHE A 704 -2.06 -22.46 -23.82
C PHE A 704 -3.29 -23.25 -24.25
N SER A 705 -4.39 -22.62 -24.60
CA SER A 705 -5.57 -23.27 -25.13
C SER A 705 -5.31 -23.89 -26.51
N ASP A 706 -4.62 -23.15 -27.40
CA ASP A 706 -4.23 -23.63 -28.73
C ASP A 706 -3.20 -24.77 -28.62
N ILE A 707 -2.26 -24.69 -27.70
CA ILE A 707 -1.26 -25.75 -27.43
C ILE A 707 -1.95 -27.04 -26.94
N ARG A 708 -2.91 -26.94 -26.01
CA ARG A 708 -3.67 -28.10 -25.51
C ARG A 708 -4.50 -28.76 -26.61
N GLU A 709 -5.09 -27.94 -27.48
CA GLU A 709 -5.81 -28.46 -28.65
C GLU A 709 -4.87 -29.26 -29.56
N LEU A 710 -3.69 -28.71 -29.87
CA LEU A 710 -2.66 -29.37 -30.66
C LEU A 710 -2.26 -30.72 -30.04
N PHE A 711 -1.97 -30.76 -28.73
CA PHE A 711 -1.60 -32.01 -28.05
C PHE A 711 -2.71 -33.06 -28.10
N SER A 712 -3.98 -32.66 -28.00
CA SER A 712 -5.11 -33.58 -28.11
C SER A 712 -5.26 -34.19 -29.53
N GLN A 713 -4.67 -33.57 -30.55
CA GLN A 713 -4.71 -34.03 -31.94
C GLN A 713 -3.57 -34.97 -32.27
N THR A 714 -2.59 -35.19 -31.41
CA THR A 714 -1.52 -36.17 -31.61
C THR A 714 -2.07 -37.58 -31.71
N SER A 715 -1.40 -38.47 -32.45
CA SER A 715 -1.82 -39.86 -32.65
C SER A 715 -1.96 -40.59 -31.31
N GLU A 716 -1.04 -40.37 -30.38
CA GLU A 716 -1.04 -40.99 -29.06
C GLU A 716 -2.20 -40.51 -28.19
N ALA A 717 -2.49 -39.21 -28.20
CA ALA A 717 -3.64 -38.67 -27.47
C ALA A 717 -4.97 -39.20 -28.01
N LYS A 718 -5.10 -39.30 -29.33
CA LYS A 718 -6.30 -39.85 -29.97
C LYS A 718 -6.50 -41.33 -29.63
N MET A 719 -5.43 -42.16 -29.67
CA MET A 719 -5.50 -43.57 -29.30
C MET A 719 -5.96 -43.75 -27.84
N ARG A 720 -5.55 -42.84 -26.93
CA ARG A 720 -5.93 -42.89 -25.52
C ARG A 720 -7.26 -42.16 -25.22
N GLY A 721 -7.90 -41.56 -26.21
CA GLY A 721 -9.14 -40.78 -26.05
C GLY A 721 -8.96 -39.48 -25.26
N TYR A 722 -7.77 -38.92 -25.26
CA TYR A 722 -7.44 -37.71 -24.47
C TYR A 722 -7.96 -36.46 -25.16
N LYS A 723 -8.83 -35.74 -24.46
CA LYS A 723 -9.38 -34.44 -24.89
C LYS A 723 -8.48 -33.27 -24.43
N PRO A 724 -8.64 -32.01 -24.94
CA PRO A 724 -7.84 -30.88 -24.52
C PRO A 724 -7.83 -30.60 -23.00
N GLY A 725 -8.89 -31.01 -22.28
CA GLY A 725 -8.97 -30.93 -20.82
C GLY A 725 -7.93 -31.79 -20.10
N ARG A 726 -7.46 -32.91 -20.68
CA ARG A 726 -6.41 -33.76 -20.12
C ARG A 726 -5.08 -33.03 -19.96
N PHE A 727 -4.80 -32.12 -20.88
CA PHE A 727 -3.59 -31.33 -20.94
C PHE A 727 -3.70 -30.01 -20.15
N SER A 728 -4.75 -29.86 -19.33
CA SER A 728 -4.92 -28.70 -18.42
C SER A 728 -4.44 -29.04 -17.02
N PHE A 729 -3.52 -28.29 -16.48
CA PHE A 729 -3.10 -28.38 -15.07
C PHE A 729 -4.15 -27.85 -14.08
N ASN A 730 -5.22 -27.20 -14.54
CA ASN A 730 -6.32 -26.70 -13.72
C ASN A 730 -7.45 -27.72 -13.51
N VAL A 731 -7.52 -28.78 -14.33
CA VAL A 731 -8.63 -29.76 -14.37
C VAL A 731 -8.15 -31.10 -13.83
N LYS A 732 -8.99 -31.78 -13.04
CA LYS A 732 -8.71 -33.16 -12.61
C LYS A 732 -8.56 -34.11 -13.80
N GLY A 733 -7.73 -35.14 -13.63
CA GLY A 733 -7.52 -36.22 -14.61
C GLY A 733 -6.16 -36.15 -15.29
N GLY A 734 -5.62 -34.99 -15.65
CA GLY A 734 -4.29 -34.84 -16.25
C GLY A 734 -3.24 -34.21 -15.36
N ARG A 735 -3.66 -33.46 -14.36
CA ARG A 735 -2.76 -32.74 -13.42
C ARG A 735 -2.20 -33.67 -12.34
N CYS A 736 -1.09 -33.28 -11.76
CA CYS A 736 -0.61 -33.88 -10.51
C CYS A 736 -1.58 -33.55 -9.38
N GLU A 737 -2.13 -34.56 -8.70
CA GLU A 737 -3.10 -34.35 -7.62
C GLU A 737 -2.41 -33.99 -6.28
N ALA A 738 -1.11 -34.25 -6.10
CA ALA A 738 -0.37 -33.85 -4.90
C ALA A 738 -0.22 -32.32 -4.78
N CYS A 739 0.15 -31.63 -5.88
CA CYS A 739 0.24 -30.18 -5.94
C CYS A 739 -0.96 -29.51 -6.64
N HIS A 740 -1.99 -30.26 -6.98
CA HIS A 740 -3.16 -29.78 -7.71
C HIS A 740 -2.86 -29.01 -9.01
N GLY A 741 -1.70 -29.28 -9.63
CA GLY A 741 -1.24 -28.63 -10.85
C GLY A 741 -0.40 -27.36 -10.64
N ASP A 742 -0.07 -26.99 -9.41
CA ASP A 742 0.78 -25.83 -9.12
C ASP A 742 2.26 -26.08 -9.49
N GLY A 743 2.71 -27.34 -9.42
CA GLY A 743 4.09 -27.74 -9.62
C GLY A 743 4.97 -27.49 -8.37
N ILE A 744 4.50 -26.67 -7.46
CA ILE A 744 5.16 -26.28 -6.23
C ILE A 744 4.22 -26.46 -5.03
N ILE A 745 4.77 -26.61 -3.85
CA ILE A 745 4.05 -26.68 -2.58
C ILE A 745 4.42 -25.44 -1.77
N LYS A 746 3.42 -24.68 -1.32
CA LYS A 746 3.59 -23.54 -0.43
C LYS A 746 3.71 -24.06 1.01
N ILE A 747 4.78 -23.69 1.70
CA ILE A 747 4.97 -23.93 3.12
C ILE A 747 4.79 -22.58 3.83
N GLU A 748 3.69 -22.45 4.57
CA GLU A 748 3.40 -21.23 5.32
C GLU A 748 4.25 -21.17 6.58
N MET A 749 4.98 -20.09 6.75
CA MET A 749 5.87 -19.83 7.89
C MET A 749 5.25 -18.74 8.76
N GLN A 750 4.99 -19.04 10.05
CA GLN A 750 4.28 -18.12 10.95
C GLN A 750 4.99 -16.78 11.19
N PHE A 751 6.31 -16.72 11.05
CA PHE A 751 7.12 -15.51 11.33
C PHE A 751 8.08 -15.12 10.21
N LEU A 752 8.12 -15.87 9.11
CA LEU A 752 8.96 -15.65 7.95
C LEU A 752 8.13 -15.63 6.67
N SER A 753 8.71 -15.18 5.57
CA SER A 753 8.07 -15.27 4.25
C SER A 753 7.78 -16.71 3.89
N ASP A 754 6.65 -16.96 3.23
CA ASP A 754 6.26 -18.28 2.74
C ASP A 754 7.36 -18.88 1.83
N VAL A 755 7.64 -20.16 2.02
CA VAL A 755 8.62 -20.89 1.20
C VAL A 755 7.91 -21.74 0.18
N TYR A 756 8.36 -21.67 -1.08
CA TYR A 756 7.85 -22.45 -2.18
C TYR A 756 8.87 -23.52 -2.57
N VAL A 757 8.48 -24.80 -2.48
CA VAL A 757 9.35 -25.94 -2.84
C VAL A 757 8.76 -26.70 -4.01
N PRO A 758 9.57 -27.26 -4.94
CA PRO A 758 9.06 -28.14 -5.99
C PRO A 758 8.27 -29.32 -5.41
N CYS A 759 7.18 -29.68 -6.06
CA CYS A 759 6.37 -30.84 -5.64
C CYS A 759 7.19 -32.13 -5.76
N GLU A 760 7.29 -32.92 -4.70
CA GLU A 760 8.05 -34.18 -4.63
C GLU A 760 7.52 -35.27 -5.57
N VAL A 761 6.25 -35.21 -5.96
CA VAL A 761 5.61 -36.21 -6.82
C VAL A 761 5.84 -35.92 -8.30
N CYS A 762 5.66 -34.67 -8.75
CA CYS A 762 5.80 -34.28 -10.15
C CYS A 762 7.11 -33.53 -10.44
N HIS A 763 7.93 -33.23 -9.46
CA HIS A 763 9.20 -32.52 -9.59
C HIS A 763 9.07 -31.21 -10.41
N GLY A 764 7.98 -30.46 -10.21
CA GLY A 764 7.69 -29.23 -10.95
C GLY A 764 6.92 -29.41 -12.26
N ALA A 765 6.76 -30.61 -12.77
CA ALA A 765 6.14 -30.88 -14.09
C ALA A 765 4.63 -30.59 -14.17
N ARG A 766 3.92 -30.38 -13.04
CA ARG A 766 2.49 -30.04 -12.93
C ARG A 766 1.51 -31.12 -13.32
N TYR A 767 1.92 -32.17 -14.06
CA TYR A 767 1.08 -33.23 -14.62
C TYR A 767 1.38 -34.59 -14.01
N ASN A 768 0.44 -35.51 -14.19
CA ASN A 768 0.66 -36.91 -13.89
C ASN A 768 1.50 -37.59 -15.00
N ARG A 769 2.08 -38.74 -14.68
CA ARG A 769 3.00 -39.48 -15.56
C ARG A 769 2.36 -39.83 -16.93
N GLU A 770 1.12 -40.27 -16.92
CA GLU A 770 0.40 -40.69 -18.15
C GLU A 770 0.20 -39.54 -19.14
N THR A 771 -0.05 -38.32 -18.66
CA THR A 771 -0.19 -37.12 -19.51
C THR A 771 1.17 -36.72 -20.09
N LEU A 772 2.27 -36.89 -19.34
CA LEU A 772 3.62 -36.58 -19.79
C LEU A 772 4.18 -37.58 -20.82
N GLU A 773 3.58 -38.75 -20.97
CA GLU A 773 3.96 -39.72 -22.02
C GLU A 773 3.59 -39.20 -23.43
N VAL A 774 2.53 -38.41 -23.55
CA VAL A 774 2.11 -37.82 -24.84
C VAL A 774 3.12 -36.81 -25.32
N ARG A 775 3.65 -36.97 -26.53
CA ARG A 775 4.70 -36.09 -27.09
C ARG A 775 4.29 -35.50 -28.43
N TYR A 776 4.69 -34.26 -28.65
CA TYR A 776 4.67 -33.58 -29.94
C TYR A 776 6.09 -33.14 -30.30
N LYS A 777 6.58 -33.51 -31.50
CA LYS A 777 7.99 -33.30 -31.92
C LYS A 777 9.00 -33.69 -30.82
N GLY A 778 8.75 -34.80 -30.11
CA GLY A 778 9.61 -35.32 -29.04
C GLY A 778 9.48 -34.65 -27.66
N LYS A 779 8.73 -33.58 -27.52
CA LYS A 779 8.52 -32.82 -26.26
C LYS A 779 7.14 -33.12 -25.69
N ASN A 780 7.05 -33.27 -24.35
CA ASN A 780 5.78 -33.39 -23.65
C ASN A 780 5.22 -31.97 -23.28
N ILE A 781 4.02 -31.90 -22.74
CA ILE A 781 3.35 -30.63 -22.43
C ILE A 781 4.09 -29.81 -21.36
N SER A 782 4.78 -30.46 -20.42
CA SER A 782 5.61 -29.77 -19.41
C SER A 782 6.89 -29.23 -20.03
N ASP A 783 7.54 -29.98 -20.94
CA ASP A 783 8.71 -29.51 -21.68
C ASP A 783 8.38 -28.22 -22.45
N VAL A 784 7.18 -28.18 -23.06
CA VAL A 784 6.71 -26.99 -23.81
C VAL A 784 6.46 -25.80 -22.89
N LEU A 785 5.90 -26.01 -21.69
CA LEU A 785 5.73 -24.94 -20.73
C LEU A 785 7.07 -24.37 -20.20
N ASN A 786 8.11 -25.19 -20.21
CA ASN A 786 9.46 -24.79 -19.83
C ASN A 786 10.27 -24.15 -20.97
N MET A 787 9.76 -24.15 -22.20
CA MET A 787 10.39 -23.40 -23.30
C MET A 787 10.25 -21.92 -23.08
N THR A 788 11.27 -21.17 -23.48
CA THR A 788 11.16 -19.72 -23.67
C THR A 788 10.29 -19.40 -24.90
N VAL A 789 9.79 -18.16 -24.98
CA VAL A 789 9.05 -17.71 -26.17
C VAL A 789 9.91 -17.83 -27.42
N ASP A 790 11.19 -17.48 -27.35
CA ASP A 790 12.14 -17.56 -28.48
C ASP A 790 12.37 -19.00 -28.93
N GLU A 791 12.48 -19.99 -28.04
CA GLU A 791 12.59 -21.40 -28.38
C GLU A 791 11.28 -22.00 -28.93
N ALA A 792 10.13 -21.47 -28.45
CA ALA A 792 8.84 -21.96 -28.91
C ALA A 792 8.50 -21.51 -30.34
N ILE A 793 9.02 -20.38 -30.81
CA ILE A 793 8.79 -19.88 -32.19
C ILE A 793 9.21 -20.88 -33.25
N PRO A 794 10.45 -21.37 -33.33
CA PRO A 794 10.85 -22.39 -34.31
C PRO A 794 10.18 -23.76 -34.06
N PHE A 795 9.86 -24.09 -32.80
CA PHE A 795 9.19 -25.36 -32.48
C PHE A 795 7.77 -25.41 -33.07
N PHE A 796 7.02 -24.30 -33.04
CA PHE A 796 5.66 -24.18 -33.55
C PHE A 796 5.57 -23.50 -34.93
N GLU A 797 6.62 -23.50 -35.73
CA GLU A 797 6.71 -22.84 -37.07
C GLU A 797 5.54 -23.14 -38.01
N ASN A 798 4.95 -24.37 -37.93
CA ASN A 798 3.86 -24.82 -38.78
C ASN A 798 2.46 -24.56 -38.19
N HIS A 799 2.33 -23.76 -37.14
CA HIS A 799 1.07 -23.48 -36.45
C HIS A 799 0.80 -21.96 -36.33
N ASP A 800 0.23 -21.38 -37.37
CA ASP A 800 0.04 -19.92 -37.51
C ASP A 800 -0.62 -19.25 -36.31
N LYS A 801 -1.66 -19.89 -35.70
CA LYS A 801 -2.35 -19.34 -34.55
C LYS A 801 -1.44 -19.20 -33.34
N ILE A 802 -0.64 -20.24 -33.07
CA ILE A 802 0.34 -20.26 -31.98
C ILE A 802 1.48 -19.30 -32.29
N LEU A 803 2.01 -19.37 -33.52
CA LEU A 803 3.16 -18.57 -33.95
C LEU A 803 2.88 -17.06 -33.88
N ARG A 804 1.67 -16.63 -34.30
CA ARG A 804 1.27 -15.22 -34.21
C ARG A 804 1.32 -14.71 -32.74
N LYS A 805 0.79 -15.49 -31.79
CA LYS A 805 0.80 -15.12 -30.38
C LYS A 805 2.21 -15.09 -29.80
N LEU A 806 3.07 -16.05 -30.16
CA LEU A 806 4.46 -16.08 -29.74
C LEU A 806 5.25 -14.89 -30.29
N ARG A 807 5.06 -14.51 -31.57
CA ARG A 807 5.70 -13.35 -32.17
C ARG A 807 5.28 -12.04 -31.48
N THR A 808 3.99 -11.90 -31.15
CA THR A 808 3.54 -10.71 -30.40
C THR A 808 4.21 -10.62 -29.02
N LEU A 809 4.37 -11.75 -28.30
CA LEU A 809 5.13 -11.78 -27.04
C LEU A 809 6.61 -11.42 -27.26
N GLN A 810 7.23 -11.86 -28.35
CA GLN A 810 8.59 -11.53 -28.69
C GLN A 810 8.74 -10.03 -29.05
N GLU A 811 7.80 -9.48 -29.85
CA GLU A 811 7.77 -8.07 -30.24
C GLU A 811 7.72 -7.11 -29.03
N VAL A 812 6.97 -7.46 -27.98
CA VAL A 812 6.94 -6.68 -26.72
C VAL A 812 8.19 -6.90 -25.84
N GLY A 813 9.20 -7.62 -26.34
CA GLY A 813 10.46 -7.83 -25.62
C GLY A 813 10.41 -8.95 -24.56
N LEU A 814 9.48 -9.91 -24.68
CA LEU A 814 9.31 -11.03 -23.75
C LEU A 814 9.81 -12.36 -24.35
N GLY A 815 10.76 -12.33 -25.30
CA GLY A 815 11.34 -13.53 -25.91
C GLY A 815 11.98 -14.50 -24.92
N TYR A 816 12.54 -13.99 -23.85
CA TYR A 816 13.28 -14.73 -22.85
C TYR A 816 12.43 -15.41 -21.76
N ILE A 817 11.17 -15.04 -21.58
CA ILE A 817 10.33 -15.65 -20.52
C ILE A 817 9.91 -17.07 -20.91
N HIS A 818 9.77 -17.94 -19.90
CA HIS A 818 9.22 -19.27 -20.11
C HIS A 818 7.69 -19.20 -20.24
N LEU A 819 7.11 -19.99 -21.13
CA LEU A 819 5.66 -20.04 -21.38
C LEU A 819 4.86 -20.36 -20.09
N GLY A 820 5.39 -21.24 -19.24
CA GLY A 820 4.80 -21.66 -17.97
C GLY A 820 5.30 -20.90 -16.74
N GLN A 821 6.07 -19.80 -16.90
CA GLN A 821 6.56 -19.01 -15.77
C GLN A 821 5.39 -18.52 -14.90
N PRO A 822 5.37 -18.82 -13.59
CA PRO A 822 4.30 -18.38 -12.71
C PRO A 822 4.16 -16.85 -12.66
N ALA A 823 2.94 -16.34 -12.68
CA ALA A 823 2.69 -14.89 -12.56
C ALA A 823 3.29 -14.25 -11.30
N THR A 824 3.39 -15.03 -10.22
CA THR A 824 3.98 -14.60 -8.93
C THR A 824 5.50 -14.37 -9.00
N THR A 825 6.19 -14.90 -10.02
CA THR A 825 7.64 -14.72 -10.23
C THR A 825 7.96 -13.64 -11.25
N MET A 826 6.95 -13.11 -11.95
CA MET A 826 7.13 -12.05 -12.94
C MET A 826 7.33 -10.69 -12.25
N SER A 827 8.16 -9.84 -12.84
CA SER A 827 8.22 -8.43 -12.47
C SER A 827 6.96 -7.68 -12.90
N GLY A 828 6.69 -6.51 -12.30
CA GLY A 828 5.56 -5.66 -12.68
C GLY A 828 5.59 -5.28 -14.17
N GLY A 829 6.76 -4.93 -14.69
CA GLY A 829 6.95 -4.61 -16.11
C GLY A 829 6.75 -5.80 -17.05
N GLU A 830 7.15 -7.03 -16.66
CA GLU A 830 6.85 -8.24 -17.44
C GLU A 830 5.35 -8.51 -17.49
N ALA A 831 4.67 -8.43 -16.34
CA ALA A 831 3.22 -8.61 -16.27
C ALA A 831 2.48 -7.60 -17.17
N GLN A 832 2.88 -6.34 -17.14
CA GLN A 832 2.33 -5.27 -17.95
C GLN A 832 2.52 -5.53 -19.45
N ARG A 833 3.71 -5.97 -19.87
CA ARG A 833 3.99 -6.33 -21.27
C ARG A 833 3.19 -7.55 -21.74
N VAL A 834 2.92 -8.54 -20.87
CA VAL A 834 2.01 -9.66 -21.18
C VAL A 834 0.59 -9.15 -21.40
N LYS A 835 0.10 -8.19 -20.59
CA LYS A 835 -1.21 -7.55 -20.78
C LYS A 835 -1.27 -6.81 -22.12
N LEU A 836 -0.23 -6.00 -22.40
CA LEU A 836 -0.12 -5.29 -23.68
C LEU A 836 -0.13 -6.26 -24.88
N ALA A 837 0.67 -7.35 -24.83
CA ALA A 837 0.69 -8.37 -25.86
C ALA A 837 -0.70 -8.99 -26.07
N THR A 838 -1.44 -9.22 -24.99
CA THR A 838 -2.79 -9.81 -25.08
C THR A 838 -3.77 -8.91 -25.81
N GLU A 839 -3.70 -7.60 -25.57
CA GLU A 839 -4.55 -6.63 -26.27
C GLU A 839 -4.15 -6.48 -27.75
N LEU A 840 -2.84 -6.49 -28.06
CA LEU A 840 -2.34 -6.48 -29.44
C LEU A 840 -2.75 -7.72 -30.26
N MET A 841 -3.00 -8.86 -29.61
CA MET A 841 -3.50 -10.08 -30.25
C MET A 841 -4.99 -9.99 -30.64
N ARG A 842 -5.74 -9.04 -30.07
CA ARG A 842 -7.16 -8.83 -30.33
C ARG A 842 -7.35 -8.01 -31.60
N ARG A 843 -8.56 -8.07 -32.17
CA ARG A 843 -8.92 -7.24 -33.32
C ARG A 843 -9.09 -5.79 -32.87
N ASP A 844 -8.40 -4.89 -33.54
CA ASP A 844 -8.44 -3.47 -33.28
C ASP A 844 -9.69 -2.83 -33.93
N THR A 845 -10.29 -1.82 -33.25
CA THR A 845 -11.44 -1.04 -33.74
C THR A 845 -11.02 0.35 -34.24
N GLY A 846 -9.83 0.83 -33.91
CA GLY A 846 -9.30 2.15 -34.27
C GLY A 846 -9.72 3.30 -33.33
N ASP A 847 -10.67 3.07 -32.39
CA ASP A 847 -11.18 4.08 -31.43
C ASP A 847 -11.00 3.62 -29.97
N THR A 848 -9.94 2.82 -29.72
CA THR A 848 -9.61 2.33 -28.39
C THR A 848 -8.74 3.33 -27.64
N LEU A 849 -9.09 3.58 -26.35
CA LEU A 849 -8.25 4.31 -25.41
C LEU A 849 -7.39 3.32 -24.61
N TYR A 850 -6.10 3.37 -24.83
CA TYR A 850 -5.11 2.62 -24.03
C TYR A 850 -4.55 3.52 -22.93
N ILE A 851 -4.64 3.07 -21.70
CA ILE A 851 -4.05 3.72 -20.53
C ILE A 851 -2.92 2.83 -20.00
N LEU A 852 -1.72 3.37 -19.88
CA LEU A 852 -0.56 2.66 -19.35
C LEU A 852 0.04 3.44 -18.17
N ASP A 853 0.38 2.71 -17.10
CA ASP A 853 0.95 3.28 -15.89
C ASP A 853 2.42 2.86 -15.78
N GLU A 854 3.35 3.82 -15.97
CA GLU A 854 4.80 3.66 -15.93
C GLU A 854 5.32 2.42 -16.72
N PRO A 855 5.03 2.31 -18.04
CA PRO A 855 5.35 1.09 -18.80
C PRO A 855 6.85 0.89 -19.04
N THR A 856 7.72 1.84 -18.70
CA THR A 856 9.17 1.72 -18.84
C THR A 856 9.88 1.18 -17.62
N THR A 857 9.14 0.89 -16.55
CA THR A 857 9.67 0.33 -15.31
C THR A 857 10.51 -0.94 -15.57
N GLY A 858 11.78 -0.93 -15.11
CA GLY A 858 12.69 -2.07 -15.27
C GLY A 858 13.17 -2.31 -16.70
N LEU A 859 13.05 -1.32 -17.60
CA LEU A 859 13.45 -1.45 -18.99
C LEU A 859 14.75 -0.71 -19.31
N HIS A 860 15.65 -1.40 -19.97
CA HIS A 860 16.82 -0.77 -20.62
C HIS A 860 16.38 0.11 -21.82
N SER A 861 17.14 1.15 -22.17
CA SER A 861 16.82 2.08 -23.28
C SER A 861 16.49 1.39 -24.60
N GLU A 862 17.12 0.24 -24.91
CA GLU A 862 16.79 -0.56 -26.10
C GLU A 862 15.40 -1.21 -26.01
N ASP A 863 14.98 -1.66 -24.83
CA ASP A 863 13.64 -2.23 -24.64
C ASP A 863 12.57 -1.11 -24.67
N ILE A 864 12.90 0.09 -24.14
CA ILE A 864 12.05 1.29 -24.26
C ILE A 864 11.87 1.67 -25.74
N ARG A 865 12.93 1.64 -26.54
CA ARG A 865 12.85 1.89 -28.00
C ARG A 865 11.88 0.94 -28.69
N LYS A 866 11.95 -0.36 -28.37
CA LYS A 866 11.02 -1.38 -28.91
C LYS A 866 9.57 -1.11 -28.47
N LEU A 867 9.35 -0.81 -27.18
CA LEU A 867 8.04 -0.48 -26.65
C LEU A 867 7.43 0.73 -27.35
N LEU A 868 8.22 1.81 -27.53
CA LEU A 868 7.76 3.02 -28.22
C LEU A 868 7.32 2.75 -29.66
N VAL A 869 8.03 1.86 -30.41
CA VAL A 869 7.63 1.45 -31.76
C VAL A 869 6.22 0.84 -31.74
N ILE A 870 5.93 0.03 -30.74
CA ILE A 870 4.60 -0.61 -30.59
C ILE A 870 3.53 0.42 -30.24
N LEU A 871 3.79 1.32 -29.28
CA LEU A 871 2.85 2.34 -28.86
C LEU A 871 2.55 3.32 -30.01
N GLN A 872 3.58 3.71 -30.77
CA GLN A 872 3.42 4.55 -31.97
C GLN A 872 2.56 3.84 -33.04
N LYS A 873 2.79 2.54 -33.27
CA LYS A 873 1.97 1.75 -34.20
C LYS A 873 0.49 1.69 -33.81
N LEU A 874 0.17 1.60 -32.48
CA LEU A 874 -1.22 1.65 -32.01
C LEU A 874 -1.86 3.00 -32.34
N VAL A 875 -1.15 4.11 -32.15
CA VAL A 875 -1.63 5.46 -32.48
C VAL A 875 -1.81 5.63 -33.98
N ASP A 876 -0.87 5.11 -34.80
CA ASP A 876 -0.97 5.15 -36.26
C ASP A 876 -2.19 4.38 -36.82
N GLN A 877 -2.72 3.44 -36.04
CA GLN A 877 -3.97 2.71 -36.33
C GLN A 877 -5.24 3.48 -35.92
N GLY A 878 -5.13 4.71 -35.40
CA GLY A 878 -6.23 5.58 -35.02
C GLY A 878 -6.52 5.59 -33.50
N ASN A 879 -5.90 4.71 -32.72
CA ASN A 879 -6.14 4.61 -31.27
C ASN A 879 -5.56 5.81 -30.50
N THR A 880 -6.05 6.00 -29.30
CA THR A 880 -5.51 6.97 -28.34
C THR A 880 -4.68 6.24 -27.28
N VAL A 881 -3.47 6.70 -27.04
CA VAL A 881 -2.59 6.16 -26.02
C VAL A 881 -2.28 7.23 -24.99
N VAL A 882 -2.61 6.97 -23.73
CA VAL A 882 -2.32 7.84 -22.59
C VAL A 882 -1.38 7.09 -21.65
N VAL A 883 -0.24 7.69 -21.36
CA VAL A 883 0.81 7.05 -20.53
C VAL A 883 1.14 7.95 -19.35
N ILE A 884 1.14 7.41 -18.15
CA ILE A 884 1.76 8.06 -16.98
C ILE A 884 3.25 7.72 -17.04
N GLU A 885 4.14 8.71 -17.13
CA GLU A 885 5.58 8.47 -17.28
C GLU A 885 6.46 9.58 -16.72
N HIS A 886 7.66 9.16 -16.29
CA HIS A 886 8.73 10.03 -15.83
C HIS A 886 9.98 9.94 -16.74
N ASN A 887 10.09 8.87 -17.54
CA ASN A 887 11.23 8.64 -18.41
C ASN A 887 11.23 9.67 -19.55
N LEU A 888 12.28 10.51 -19.58
CA LEU A 888 12.40 11.61 -20.56
C LEU A 888 12.51 11.15 -22.00
N ASP A 889 12.98 9.92 -22.25
CA ASP A 889 12.99 9.33 -23.60
C ASP A 889 11.58 9.04 -24.13
N VAL A 890 10.64 8.72 -23.26
CA VAL A 890 9.22 8.58 -23.61
C VAL A 890 8.56 9.95 -23.73
N VAL A 891 8.81 10.84 -22.76
CA VAL A 891 8.22 12.18 -22.73
C VAL A 891 8.61 13.00 -23.98
N LYS A 892 9.89 12.89 -24.43
CA LYS A 892 10.37 13.64 -25.63
C LYS A 892 9.69 13.22 -26.93
N VAL A 893 9.17 11.98 -27.03
CA VAL A 893 8.51 11.46 -28.24
C VAL A 893 7.00 11.60 -28.23
N ALA A 894 6.41 12.07 -27.14
CA ALA A 894 4.96 12.31 -27.01
C ALA A 894 4.45 13.34 -28.03
N ASP A 895 3.21 13.20 -28.47
CA ASP A 895 2.52 14.21 -29.27
C ASP A 895 1.97 15.33 -28.36
N TYR A 896 1.52 14.96 -27.16
CA TYR A 896 0.93 15.87 -26.18
C TYR A 896 1.37 15.51 -24.76
N ILE A 897 1.64 16.49 -23.93
CA ILE A 897 2.03 16.32 -22.53
C ILE A 897 1.04 17.06 -21.63
N ILE A 898 0.72 16.47 -20.50
CA ILE A 898 0.01 17.07 -19.38
C ILE A 898 0.93 16.99 -18.18
N ASP A 899 1.41 18.12 -17.69
CA ASP A 899 2.35 18.21 -16.57
C ASP A 899 1.61 18.66 -15.31
N LEU A 900 1.57 17.76 -14.30
CA LEU A 900 0.91 17.99 -13.01
C LEU A 900 1.92 18.38 -11.95
N GLY A 901 1.52 19.29 -11.06
CA GLY A 901 2.37 19.78 -9.98
C GLY A 901 1.72 20.91 -9.19
N PRO A 902 2.51 21.93 -8.74
CA PRO A 902 3.98 22.06 -8.92
C PRO A 902 4.82 21.10 -8.09
N GLU A 903 4.28 20.57 -6.97
CA GLU A 903 4.92 19.65 -6.04
C GLU A 903 4.02 18.43 -5.77
N GLY A 904 4.39 17.57 -4.82
CA GLY A 904 3.59 16.45 -4.35
C GLY A 904 2.60 16.81 -3.22
N GLY A 905 1.62 15.93 -2.95
CA GLY A 905 0.66 16.07 -1.87
C GLY A 905 -0.22 17.31 -1.99
N ASP A 906 -0.48 18.01 -0.88
CA ASP A 906 -1.36 19.19 -0.84
C ASP A 906 -0.83 20.38 -1.65
N LYS A 907 0.46 20.41 -1.92
CA LYS A 907 1.10 21.44 -2.76
C LYS A 907 1.06 21.12 -4.26
N GLY A 908 0.60 19.91 -4.61
CA GLY A 908 0.38 19.45 -5.98
C GLY A 908 -1.07 19.64 -6.44
N GLY A 909 -1.48 18.82 -7.40
CA GLY A 909 -2.86 18.70 -7.85
C GLY A 909 -3.32 19.77 -8.85
N GLU A 910 -2.39 20.54 -9.42
CA GLU A 910 -2.66 21.55 -10.45
C GLU A 910 -2.07 21.14 -11.81
N VAL A 911 -2.63 21.63 -12.89
CA VAL A 911 -2.02 21.50 -14.22
C VAL A 911 -1.01 22.64 -14.39
N VAL A 912 0.28 22.31 -14.32
CA VAL A 912 1.37 23.30 -14.45
C VAL A 912 1.55 23.73 -15.90
N ALA A 913 1.47 22.75 -16.82
CA ALA A 913 1.63 23.00 -18.26
C ALA A 913 0.97 21.89 -19.07
N PHE A 914 0.58 22.21 -20.29
CA PHE A 914 0.09 21.25 -21.29
C PHE A 914 0.49 21.71 -22.70
N GLY A 915 0.63 20.77 -23.61
CA GLY A 915 1.00 21.03 -25.00
C GLY A 915 2.02 20.06 -25.55
N THR A 916 2.70 20.43 -26.62
CA THR A 916 3.79 19.64 -27.20
C THR A 916 5.04 19.67 -26.30
N PRO A 917 5.96 18.70 -26.38
CA PRO A 917 7.21 18.71 -25.63
C PRO A 917 8.02 20.02 -25.79
N GLU A 918 8.01 20.60 -26.97
CA GLU A 918 8.66 21.87 -27.29
C GLU A 918 8.00 23.09 -26.59
N GLU A 919 6.69 23.03 -26.37
CA GLU A 919 5.95 24.07 -25.63
C GLU A 919 6.21 23.95 -24.14
N ILE A 920 6.19 22.73 -23.58
CA ILE A 920 6.49 22.48 -22.17
C ILE A 920 7.90 22.98 -21.79
N CYS A 921 8.89 22.78 -22.67
CA CYS A 921 10.28 23.28 -22.44
C CYS A 921 10.36 24.82 -22.31
N LYS A 922 9.33 25.57 -22.72
CA LYS A 922 9.31 27.04 -22.60
C LYS A 922 8.69 27.51 -21.28
N VAL A 923 8.01 26.62 -20.56
CA VAL A 923 7.31 26.95 -19.30
C VAL A 923 8.31 26.90 -18.15
N LYS A 924 8.63 28.04 -17.57
CA LYS A 924 9.66 28.16 -16.51
C LYS A 924 9.31 27.43 -15.22
N HIS A 925 8.04 27.26 -14.92
CA HIS A 925 7.58 26.62 -13.69
C HIS A 925 7.43 25.10 -13.80
N SER A 926 7.54 24.56 -15.01
CA SER A 926 7.52 23.12 -15.24
C SER A 926 8.91 22.51 -14.98
N TYR A 927 9.02 21.72 -13.92
CA TYR A 927 10.25 20.95 -13.68
C TYR A 927 10.49 19.95 -14.82
N THR A 928 9.46 19.25 -15.26
CA THR A 928 9.54 18.38 -16.44
C THR A 928 10.13 19.12 -17.65
N GLY A 929 9.67 20.35 -17.93
CA GLY A 929 10.18 21.17 -19.04
C GLY A 929 11.66 21.52 -18.90
N GLN A 930 12.11 21.80 -17.66
CA GLN A 930 13.52 22.13 -17.40
C GLN A 930 14.44 20.94 -17.69
N TYR A 931 14.08 19.72 -17.23
CA TYR A 931 14.87 18.51 -17.49
C TYR A 931 14.72 17.98 -18.92
N LEU A 932 13.56 18.17 -19.57
CA LEU A 932 13.31 17.71 -20.93
C LEU A 932 14.09 18.51 -21.97
N LYS A 933 14.29 19.80 -21.75
CA LYS A 933 14.95 20.70 -22.71
C LYS A 933 16.34 20.22 -23.13
N PRO A 934 17.29 19.93 -22.21
CA PRO A 934 18.64 19.45 -22.60
C PRO A 934 18.57 18.10 -23.32
N VAL A 935 17.61 17.22 -22.98
CA VAL A 935 17.45 15.92 -23.65
C VAL A 935 17.01 16.09 -25.11
N ILE A 936 16.05 16.98 -25.38
CA ILE A 936 15.63 17.31 -26.76
C ILE A 936 16.78 17.94 -27.54
N GLU A 937 17.52 18.90 -26.97
CA GLU A 937 18.64 19.56 -27.61
C GLU A 937 19.77 18.56 -27.95
N ARG A 938 20.13 17.68 -27.01
CA ARG A 938 21.10 16.59 -27.23
C ARG A 938 20.63 15.65 -28.34
N THR A 939 19.38 15.23 -28.32
CA THR A 939 18.84 14.33 -29.35
C THR A 939 18.84 14.98 -30.73
N ARG A 940 18.48 16.26 -30.83
CA ARG A 940 18.56 17.01 -32.11
C ARG A 940 19.97 17.12 -32.65
N LYS A 941 20.96 17.29 -31.76
CA LYS A 941 22.38 17.31 -32.14
C LYS A 941 22.81 15.95 -32.70
N LEU A 942 22.49 14.86 -32.01
CA LEU A 942 22.78 13.49 -32.43
C LEU A 942 22.13 13.17 -33.79
N MET A 943 20.88 13.57 -34.00
CA MET A 943 20.18 13.38 -35.28
C MET A 943 20.89 14.10 -36.44
N LYS A 944 21.39 15.32 -36.22
CA LYS A 944 22.14 16.07 -37.23
C LYS A 944 23.50 15.41 -37.54
N GLU A 945 24.24 14.93 -36.53
CA GLU A 945 25.50 14.25 -36.67
C GLU A 945 25.37 12.94 -37.46
N HIS A 946 24.31 12.17 -37.20
CA HIS A 946 24.05 10.90 -37.89
C HIS A 946 23.48 11.08 -39.32
N HIS A 947 22.74 12.18 -39.60
CA HIS A 947 22.29 12.48 -40.98
C HIS A 947 23.32 13.21 -41.83
N GLY A 948 24.34 13.81 -41.21
CA GLY A 948 25.45 14.47 -41.93
C GLY A 948 26.53 13.51 -42.41
N ASN A 949 26.53 12.27 -41.92
CA ASN A 949 27.51 11.22 -42.29
C ASN A 949 26.95 10.19 -43.30
N ASN A 950 25.72 10.34 -43.77
CA ASN A 950 25.14 9.62 -44.91
C ASN A 950 24.92 10.59 -46.07
#